data_4251d02e1d88a5ff32ca1206cdef5f4f
#
_entry.id   4251d02e1d88a5ff32ca1206cdef5f4f
#
_cell.length_a   1.000
_cell.length_b   1.000
_cell.length_c   1.000
_cell.angle_alpha   90.00
_cell.angle_beta   90.00
_cell.angle_gamma   90.00
#
_symmetry.space_group_name_H-M   'P 1'
#
loop_
_entity.id
_entity.type
_entity.pdbx_description
1 polymer ?
#
loop_
_entity_poly.entity_id
_entity_poly.type
_entity_poly.pdbx_seq_one_letter_code
_entity_poly.pdbx_strand_id
1 'polypeptide(L)'
;MINIKRNNKVFFTIEDFGEGSKLSYQLMDHHYIILKFTTASPIYFEIGDSVEIPDFGYFELTSAYFPKHNDSDGYDYEMQMDAYYMAWKNKLCKYRPQYGANETSFKLTTSVGVHMNVILGNLKALGLTYNGKDFSVDYTTYNNNAFDVQKRFLIEYGSISIIDALNSICSEDALNCEWWIDGSIIYLGYCETEGQTTFEQDVNVLSMSYSESKSTYITRLYAFGSDRNIPKGYFTGADADVTTDGVATDYLMLPNKEVDKEGFYSKDGYLENVNVVKNEKQAIEGVVMFEDEYPKVESVVSNIKTYDSTVDNDDGTKTTQTFWQVTATDAFATSFETSWKKKNLTLGIKFTSGALMGMEFDVSFKVIDKVNYFEIVANETYGRTLPDGVMCPKVGDMFFIYNWDATKITDTTLIQTAQSSLFERAKQYYQKTMISNSNFTCTMDGDKFYNDGTYDYHPLGEQVKLINDMFSQVDAEGKHYRNSRIIGMDIPLDIPYDHPQYTVGEKAATSRLGKLEDKVDSITVNGIQIGGGGGVGGGGGVGGGAGVYVIGVNDTTPETDSNVYSARRVRNDFLSKVKEDTAQKAITFKEGLKVGDVGKGIDGKGDAVLGDVVVDRVHDVDSTPADRVVVGAQGFDLY
;
A
#
# COMPACT_ATOMS: atom_id res chain seq x y z
N MET A 1 30.31 11.91 28.51
CA MET A 1 31.40 11.50 27.61
C MET A 1 30.97 10.29 26.81
N ILE A 2 30.85 10.38 25.49
CA ILE A 2 30.34 9.33 24.60
C ILE A 2 31.34 9.05 23.48
N ASN A 3 31.56 7.78 23.18
CA ASN A 3 32.53 7.33 22.19
C ASN A 3 31.88 6.98 20.85
N ILE A 4 32.25 7.69 19.79
CA ILE A 4 31.92 7.30 18.41
C ILE A 4 32.97 6.30 17.95
N LYS A 5 32.50 5.15 17.44
CA LYS A 5 33.34 4.04 16.98
C LYS A 5 33.31 3.93 15.46
N ARG A 6 34.48 3.71 14.85
CA ARG A 6 34.67 3.31 13.46
C ARG A 6 35.33 1.94 13.43
N ASN A 7 34.69 0.97 12.75
CA ASN A 7 35.16 -0.42 12.71
C ASN A 7 35.45 -0.99 14.14
N ASN A 8 34.52 -0.75 15.07
CA ASN A 8 34.58 -1.17 16.47
C ASN A 8 35.75 -0.55 17.30
N LYS A 9 36.43 0.47 16.79
CA LYS A 9 37.46 1.21 17.51
C LYS A 9 36.99 2.63 17.78
N VAL A 10 37.31 3.16 18.96
CA VAL A 10 37.00 4.55 19.28
C VAL A 10 37.72 5.44 18.27
N PHE A 11 36.95 6.20 17.52
CA PHE A 11 37.41 7.14 16.51
C PHE A 11 37.40 8.57 17.04
N PHE A 12 36.32 8.93 17.74
CA PHE A 12 36.15 10.26 18.33
C PHE A 12 35.36 10.16 19.64
N THR A 13 35.64 11.07 20.59
CA THR A 13 34.90 11.14 21.86
C THR A 13 34.24 12.50 21.97
N ILE A 14 32.93 12.51 22.17
CA ILE A 14 32.15 13.70 22.52
C ILE A 14 32.20 13.82 24.05
N GLU A 15 32.75 14.91 24.55
CA GLU A 15 32.86 15.15 26.00
C GLU A 15 31.52 15.60 26.57
N ASP A 16 30.89 16.61 25.92
CA ASP A 16 29.60 17.18 26.30
C ASP A 16 28.71 17.35 25.07
N PHE A 17 27.44 17.12 25.24
CA PHE A 17 26.44 17.40 24.22
C PHE A 17 26.06 18.89 24.22
N GLY A 18 25.92 19.47 23.04
CA GLY A 18 25.36 20.81 22.85
C GLY A 18 23.85 20.80 23.03
N GLU A 19 23.34 21.99 23.35
CA GLU A 19 21.91 22.25 23.54
C GLU A 19 21.09 21.73 22.35
N GLY A 20 20.03 20.94 22.67
CA GLY A 20 19.12 20.34 21.71
C GLY A 20 19.61 19.02 21.11
N SER A 21 20.64 18.39 21.71
CA SER A 21 20.92 16.97 21.47
C SER A 21 19.79 16.13 22.04
N LYS A 22 19.23 15.22 21.24
CA LYS A 22 18.06 14.43 21.66
C LYS A 22 17.99 13.05 21.04
N LEU A 23 17.30 12.15 21.70
CA LEU A 23 16.72 10.93 21.14
C LEU A 23 15.32 11.26 20.62
N SER A 24 14.97 10.75 19.46
CA SER A 24 13.59 10.75 18.93
C SER A 24 13.22 9.35 18.47
N TYR A 25 12.15 8.82 19.03
CA TYR A 25 11.65 7.51 18.69
C TYR A 25 10.13 7.55 18.52
N GLN A 26 9.66 7.16 17.36
CA GLN A 26 8.23 6.99 17.05
C GLN A 26 8.02 5.58 16.47
N LEU A 27 7.10 4.84 17.08
CA LEU A 27 6.78 3.46 16.68
C LEU A 27 6.48 3.37 15.19
N MET A 28 7.12 2.44 14.48
CA MET A 28 7.01 2.18 13.03
C MET A 28 7.40 3.34 12.08
N ASP A 29 7.88 4.45 12.59
CA ASP A 29 8.24 5.62 11.77
C ASP A 29 9.73 5.90 11.81
N HIS A 30 10.25 6.30 12.94
CA HIS A 30 11.66 6.66 13.09
C HIS A 30 12.22 6.31 14.45
N HIS A 31 13.53 6.09 14.49
CA HIS A 31 14.32 5.94 15.71
C HIS A 31 15.72 6.45 15.44
N TYR A 32 16.03 7.63 15.95
CA TYR A 32 17.32 8.29 15.75
C TYR A 32 17.71 9.14 16.95
N ILE A 33 18.98 9.53 16.97
CA ILE A 33 19.50 10.57 17.85
C ILE A 33 20.01 11.75 17.02
N ILE A 34 19.93 12.94 17.57
CA ILE A 34 20.62 14.12 17.08
C ILE A 34 21.68 14.47 18.10
N LEU A 35 22.95 14.49 17.67
CA LEU A 35 24.09 14.88 18.48
C LEU A 35 24.57 16.25 18.03
N LYS A 36 24.54 17.23 18.92
CA LYS A 36 25.09 18.57 18.70
C LYS A 36 26.35 18.74 19.52
N PHE A 37 27.42 19.21 18.92
CA PHE A 37 28.69 19.50 19.55
C PHE A 37 29.52 20.39 18.65
N THR A 38 30.59 20.97 19.21
CA THR A 38 31.55 21.80 18.49
C THR A 38 32.97 21.25 18.62
N THR A 39 33.79 21.50 17.60
CA THR A 39 35.22 21.13 17.63
C THR A 39 36.08 22.26 17.07
N ALA A 40 37.34 22.32 17.51
CA ALA A 40 38.29 23.30 16.97
C ALA A 40 38.84 22.93 15.58
N SER A 41 38.74 21.66 15.19
CA SER A 41 39.21 21.15 13.89
C SER A 41 38.17 20.24 13.28
N PRO A 42 38.07 20.18 11.94
CA PRO A 42 37.03 19.38 11.31
C PRO A 42 37.26 17.88 11.53
N ILE A 43 36.21 17.19 11.96
CA ILE A 43 36.15 15.74 12.10
C ILE A 43 35.27 15.19 10.96
N TYR A 44 35.79 14.25 10.20
CA TYR A 44 35.09 13.66 9.06
C TYR A 44 34.52 12.31 9.45
N PHE A 45 33.19 12.30 9.62
CA PHE A 45 32.45 11.09 9.92
C PHE A 45 32.11 10.33 8.62
N GLU A 46 32.00 9.00 8.74
CA GLU A 46 31.69 8.11 7.61
C GLU A 46 30.44 7.29 7.90
N ILE A 47 29.74 6.90 6.84
CA ILE A 47 28.60 5.98 6.96
C ILE A 47 29.07 4.69 7.63
N GLY A 48 28.35 4.28 8.70
CA GLY A 48 28.71 3.14 9.54
C GLY A 48 29.51 3.52 10.80
N ASP A 49 29.89 4.78 11.00
CA ASP A 49 30.32 5.23 12.32
C ASP A 49 29.17 5.05 13.32
N SER A 50 29.46 4.51 14.50
CA SER A 50 28.44 4.10 15.45
C SER A 50 28.69 4.65 16.85
N VAL A 51 27.61 4.79 17.61
CA VAL A 51 27.62 5.25 18.99
C VAL A 51 26.67 4.39 19.83
N GLU A 52 26.99 4.20 21.07
CA GLU A 52 26.15 3.57 22.07
C GLU A 52 25.72 4.63 23.08
N ILE A 53 24.41 4.86 23.17
CA ILE A 53 23.83 5.74 24.18
C ILE A 53 23.31 4.85 25.31
N PRO A 54 23.78 5.05 26.56
CA PRO A 54 23.26 4.30 27.71
C PRO A 54 21.72 4.35 27.76
N ASP A 55 21.10 3.26 28.10
CA ASP A 55 19.65 3.05 28.20
C ASP A 55 18.89 3.06 26.86
N PHE A 56 19.49 3.58 25.77
CA PHE A 56 18.82 3.71 24.46
C PHE A 56 19.42 2.87 23.33
N GLY A 57 20.60 2.29 23.54
CA GLY A 57 21.21 1.32 22.61
C GLY A 57 22.13 1.92 21.55
N TYR A 58 22.23 1.25 20.39
CA TYR A 58 23.20 1.55 19.34
C TYR A 58 22.59 2.33 18.20
N PHE A 59 23.33 3.37 17.76
CA PHE A 59 22.98 4.22 16.64
C PHE A 59 24.12 4.30 15.64
N GLU A 60 23.80 4.43 14.35
CA GLU A 60 24.77 4.47 13.26
C GLU A 60 24.52 5.66 12.33
N LEU A 61 25.59 6.21 11.80
CA LEU A 61 25.50 7.20 10.74
C LEU A 61 25.10 6.51 9.42
N THR A 62 23.91 6.78 8.92
CA THR A 62 23.33 6.13 7.74
C THR A 62 23.40 6.95 6.47
N SER A 63 23.81 8.22 6.57
CA SER A 63 23.95 9.17 5.46
C SER A 63 25.27 9.94 5.57
N ALA A 64 25.73 10.50 4.46
CA ALA A 64 26.93 11.34 4.46
C ALA A 64 26.70 12.60 5.30
N TYR A 65 27.69 12.95 6.11
CA TYR A 65 27.68 14.14 6.94
C TYR A 65 28.91 15.01 6.67
N PHE A 66 28.72 16.33 6.63
CA PHE A 66 29.77 17.30 6.39
C PHE A 66 29.82 18.31 7.55
N PRO A 67 31.00 18.56 8.15
CA PRO A 67 31.15 19.55 9.21
C PRO A 67 30.83 20.96 8.70
N LYS A 68 30.18 21.76 9.53
CA LYS A 68 29.83 23.15 9.24
C LYS A 68 30.78 24.09 9.96
N HIS A 69 31.53 24.90 9.21
CA HIS A 69 32.38 25.93 9.79
C HIS A 69 31.52 26.99 10.48
N ASN A 70 31.86 27.38 11.70
CA ASN A 70 31.18 28.43 12.47
C ASN A 70 31.95 29.76 12.44
N ASP A 71 31.34 30.84 12.99
CA ASP A 71 31.91 32.18 12.99
C ASP A 71 33.07 32.38 13.97
N SER A 72 33.37 31.37 14.79
CA SER A 72 34.43 31.41 15.84
C SER A 72 35.64 30.53 15.51
N ASP A 73 35.96 30.33 14.24
CA ASP A 73 37.04 29.48 13.74
C ASP A 73 36.98 28.02 14.22
N GLY A 74 35.75 27.52 14.48
CA GLY A 74 35.49 26.15 14.85
C GLY A 74 34.51 25.47 13.89
N TYR A 75 34.04 24.29 14.26
CA TYR A 75 33.09 23.50 13.47
C TYR A 75 31.95 23.04 14.34
N ASP A 76 30.72 23.30 13.84
CA ASP A 76 29.49 22.88 14.48
C ASP A 76 28.97 21.60 13.84
N TYR A 77 28.49 20.72 14.69
CA TYR A 77 27.88 19.45 14.30
C TYR A 77 26.44 19.39 14.80
N GLU A 78 25.56 18.99 13.93
CA GLU A 78 24.20 18.58 14.21
C GLU A 78 23.98 17.27 13.44
N MET A 79 24.43 16.18 14.05
CA MET A 79 24.57 14.90 13.39
C MET A 79 23.43 13.97 13.80
N GLN A 80 22.60 13.60 12.84
CA GLN A 80 21.59 12.55 13.04
C GLN A 80 22.25 11.18 12.84
N MET A 81 22.07 10.32 13.83
CA MET A 81 22.44 8.91 13.76
C MET A 81 21.19 8.06 13.99
N ASP A 82 20.94 7.13 13.10
CA ASP A 82 19.76 6.28 13.14
C ASP A 82 20.03 5.02 13.99
N ALA A 83 19.00 4.47 14.64
CA ALA A 83 19.14 3.19 15.33
C ALA A 83 19.65 2.10 14.36
N TYR A 84 20.44 1.17 14.86
CA TYR A 84 21.15 0.15 14.07
C TYR A 84 20.29 -0.57 13.03
N TYR A 85 19.02 -0.80 13.32
CA TYR A 85 18.09 -1.45 12.38
C TYR A 85 17.49 -0.48 11.37
N MET A 86 17.44 0.81 11.65
CA MET A 86 16.92 1.80 10.70
C MET A 86 17.81 1.96 9.46
N ALA A 87 19.09 1.53 9.53
CA ALA A 87 19.95 1.40 8.35
C ALA A 87 19.41 0.43 7.28
N TRP A 88 18.47 -0.45 7.65
CA TRP A 88 17.81 -1.37 6.71
C TRP A 88 16.95 -0.65 5.67
N LYS A 89 16.58 0.61 5.89
CA LYS A 89 15.95 1.48 4.87
C LYS A 89 16.82 1.66 3.62
N ASN A 90 18.13 1.48 3.75
CA ASN A 90 19.11 1.57 2.67
C ASN A 90 19.42 0.19 2.03
N LYS A 91 18.72 -0.88 2.42
CA LYS A 91 18.94 -2.26 1.95
C LYS A 91 17.68 -2.79 1.30
N LEU A 92 17.80 -3.20 0.03
CA LEU A 92 16.67 -3.79 -0.70
C LEU A 92 16.32 -5.17 -0.15
N CYS A 93 15.02 -5.43 0.00
CA CYS A 93 14.49 -6.75 0.29
C CYS A 93 14.50 -7.58 -1.00
N LYS A 94 15.24 -8.71 -1.01
CA LYS A 94 15.46 -9.54 -2.19
C LYS A 94 14.94 -10.94 -1.96
N TYR A 95 14.32 -11.52 -2.99
CA TYR A 95 14.15 -12.96 -3.04
C TYR A 95 15.51 -13.61 -3.34
N ARG A 96 15.89 -14.57 -2.52
CA ARG A 96 17.17 -15.27 -2.61
C ARG A 96 16.91 -16.76 -2.88
N PRO A 97 16.83 -17.17 -4.15
CA PRO A 97 16.64 -18.57 -4.48
C PRO A 97 17.90 -19.37 -4.12
N GLN A 98 17.74 -20.66 -3.92
CA GLN A 98 18.87 -21.57 -3.69
C GLN A 98 19.85 -21.59 -4.88
N TYR A 99 19.32 -21.41 -6.08
CA TYR A 99 20.08 -21.34 -7.34
C TYR A 99 19.59 -20.17 -8.17
N GLY A 100 20.50 -19.47 -8.80
CA GLY A 100 20.20 -18.34 -9.68
C GLY A 100 20.50 -16.97 -9.06
N ALA A 101 20.05 -15.92 -9.72
CA ALA A 101 20.26 -14.54 -9.29
C ALA A 101 19.23 -14.13 -8.23
N ASN A 102 19.60 -13.18 -7.37
CA ASN A 102 18.68 -12.55 -6.45
C ASN A 102 17.71 -11.64 -7.22
N GLU A 103 16.42 -11.72 -6.87
CA GLU A 103 15.39 -10.88 -7.47
C GLU A 103 15.00 -9.76 -6.49
N THR A 104 14.91 -8.53 -6.99
CA THR A 104 14.52 -7.35 -6.20
C THR A 104 13.04 -6.99 -6.38
N SER A 105 12.39 -7.55 -7.40
CA SER A 105 10.97 -7.32 -7.67
C SER A 105 10.27 -8.66 -7.86
N PHE A 106 9.43 -9.03 -6.91
CA PHE A 106 8.70 -10.30 -6.89
C PHE A 106 7.39 -10.16 -6.11
N LYS A 107 6.48 -11.10 -6.34
CA LYS A 107 5.20 -11.20 -5.60
C LYS A 107 5.20 -12.50 -4.82
N LEU A 108 4.72 -12.46 -3.58
CA LEU A 108 4.68 -13.64 -2.73
C LEU A 108 3.38 -13.66 -1.92
N THR A 109 2.60 -14.74 -2.09
CA THR A 109 1.39 -14.99 -1.29
C THR A 109 1.65 -16.14 -0.33
N THR A 110 1.76 -15.83 0.94
CA THR A 110 2.09 -16.84 1.95
C THR A 110 1.72 -16.37 3.37
N SER A 111 2.05 -17.17 4.38
CA SER A 111 1.87 -16.80 5.79
C SER A 111 2.96 -15.86 6.30
N VAL A 112 2.70 -15.21 7.43
CA VAL A 112 3.64 -14.28 8.09
C VAL A 112 5.02 -14.90 8.31
N GLY A 113 5.08 -16.17 8.74
CA GLY A 113 6.36 -16.83 8.99
C GLY A 113 7.25 -16.91 7.76
N VAL A 114 6.68 -17.18 6.58
CA VAL A 114 7.46 -17.24 5.33
C VAL A 114 7.87 -15.84 4.85
N HIS A 115 7.00 -14.82 4.97
CA HIS A 115 7.36 -13.44 4.67
C HIS A 115 8.52 -12.98 5.57
N MET A 116 8.47 -13.28 6.87
CA MET A 116 9.55 -12.93 7.79
C MET A 116 10.83 -13.70 7.50
N ASN A 117 10.77 -14.95 7.03
CA ASN A 117 11.96 -15.70 6.59
C ASN A 117 12.66 -15.03 5.40
N VAL A 118 11.93 -14.36 4.51
CA VAL A 118 12.55 -13.55 3.44
C VAL A 118 13.36 -12.41 4.04
N ILE A 119 12.81 -11.70 5.01
CA ILE A 119 13.50 -10.59 5.71
C ILE A 119 14.72 -11.12 6.46
N LEU A 120 14.55 -12.13 7.32
CA LEU A 120 15.66 -12.72 8.09
C LEU A 120 16.77 -13.27 7.18
N GLY A 121 16.40 -13.90 6.07
CA GLY A 121 17.35 -14.37 5.06
C GLY A 121 18.15 -13.23 4.42
N ASN A 122 17.55 -12.06 4.20
CA ASN A 122 18.25 -10.87 3.72
C ASN A 122 19.21 -10.31 4.78
N LEU A 123 18.76 -10.17 6.03
CA LEU A 123 19.61 -9.68 7.13
C LEU A 123 20.82 -10.58 7.33
N LYS A 124 20.62 -11.90 7.36
CA LYS A 124 21.70 -12.89 7.49
C LYS A 124 22.68 -12.85 6.33
N ALA A 125 22.18 -12.77 5.09
CA ALA A 125 23.04 -12.71 3.91
C ALA A 125 23.85 -11.41 3.80
N LEU A 126 23.40 -10.33 4.45
CA LEU A 126 24.11 -9.06 4.58
C LEU A 126 25.06 -9.06 5.78
N GLY A 127 25.08 -10.12 6.60
CA GLY A 127 25.89 -10.18 7.82
C GLY A 127 25.44 -9.20 8.91
N LEU A 128 24.17 -8.74 8.85
CA LEU A 128 23.61 -7.83 9.83
C LEU A 128 23.23 -8.61 11.09
N THR A 129 23.81 -8.23 12.22
CA THR A 129 23.61 -8.88 13.52
C THR A 129 23.52 -7.83 14.62
N TYR A 130 22.91 -8.17 15.74
CA TYR A 130 22.94 -7.37 16.95
C TYR A 130 23.82 -8.07 18.00
N ASN A 131 24.91 -7.44 18.41
CA ASN A 131 25.90 -8.03 19.35
C ASN A 131 26.34 -9.45 18.95
N GLY A 132 26.53 -9.69 17.63
CA GLY A 132 26.95 -10.98 17.07
C GLY A 132 25.85 -12.05 17.02
N LYS A 133 24.59 -11.70 17.32
CA LYS A 133 23.44 -12.57 17.21
C LYS A 133 22.67 -12.27 15.93
N ASP A 134 22.28 -13.31 15.20
CA ASP A 134 21.34 -13.20 14.08
C ASP A 134 19.99 -12.71 14.58
N PHE A 135 19.28 -11.96 13.72
CA PHE A 135 17.91 -11.53 14.03
C PHE A 135 16.93 -12.70 14.01
N SER A 136 15.95 -12.62 14.87
CA SER A 136 14.80 -13.53 14.95
C SER A 136 13.50 -12.74 14.99
N VAL A 137 12.37 -13.41 14.79
CA VAL A 137 11.05 -12.79 14.85
C VAL A 137 10.24 -13.42 15.96
N ASP A 138 9.50 -12.60 16.69
CA ASP A 138 8.48 -13.03 17.64
C ASP A 138 7.15 -12.36 17.28
N TYR A 139 6.16 -13.18 16.96
CA TYR A 139 4.78 -12.76 16.70
C TYR A 139 3.77 -13.51 17.59
N THR A 140 4.26 -14.05 18.71
CA THR A 140 3.45 -14.80 19.69
C THR A 140 3.27 -14.04 20.99
N THR A 141 4.33 -13.41 21.50
CA THR A 141 4.33 -12.75 22.82
C THR A 141 3.35 -11.57 22.88
N TYR A 142 3.31 -10.76 21.82
CA TYR A 142 2.47 -9.55 21.75
C TYR A 142 1.29 -9.69 20.76
N ASN A 143 0.99 -10.90 20.35
CA ASN A 143 -0.14 -11.17 19.47
C ASN A 143 -1.43 -11.33 20.31
N ASN A 144 -1.90 -10.27 20.92
CA ASN A 144 -3.17 -10.21 21.67
C ASN A 144 -4.38 -10.23 20.72
N ASN A 145 -4.48 -11.27 19.87
CA ASN A 145 -5.43 -11.37 18.74
C ASN A 145 -5.28 -10.23 17.70
N ALA A 146 -4.08 -9.65 17.60
CA ALA A 146 -3.79 -8.59 16.65
C ALA A 146 -3.99 -9.05 15.20
N PHE A 147 -3.66 -10.32 14.90
CA PHE A 147 -3.83 -10.91 13.58
C PHE A 147 -3.87 -12.45 13.64
N ASP A 148 -4.41 -13.07 12.59
CA ASP A 148 -4.36 -14.53 12.40
C ASP A 148 -3.01 -14.94 11.81
N VAL A 149 -2.20 -15.68 12.56
CA VAL A 149 -0.88 -16.19 12.14
C VAL A 149 -0.96 -17.17 10.96
N GLN A 150 -2.12 -17.79 10.71
CA GLN A 150 -2.37 -18.68 9.59
C GLN A 150 -2.85 -17.94 8.34
N LYS A 151 -3.24 -16.68 8.48
CA LYS A 151 -3.67 -15.84 7.35
C LYS A 151 -2.57 -15.83 6.29
N ARG A 152 -2.97 -16.06 5.05
CA ARG A 152 -2.11 -15.91 3.87
C ARG A 152 -2.48 -14.64 3.16
N PHE A 153 -1.48 -13.85 2.79
CA PHE A 153 -1.66 -12.56 2.15
C PHE A 153 -0.58 -12.34 1.10
N LEU A 154 -0.89 -11.53 0.13
CA LEU A 154 0.01 -11.16 -0.95
C LEU A 154 0.81 -9.91 -0.56
N ILE A 155 2.13 -9.99 -0.74
CA ILE A 155 3.00 -8.81 -0.73
C ILE A 155 3.68 -8.68 -2.09
N GLU A 156 3.63 -7.49 -2.64
CA GLU A 156 4.37 -7.11 -3.83
C GLU A 156 5.69 -6.44 -3.44
N TYR A 157 6.79 -7.19 -3.53
CA TYR A 157 8.13 -6.69 -3.25
C TYR A 157 8.70 -6.00 -4.49
N GLY A 158 8.24 -4.78 -4.75
CA GLY A 158 8.62 -4.00 -5.95
C GLY A 158 9.92 -3.21 -5.76
N SER A 159 11.05 -3.87 -5.50
CA SER A 159 12.34 -3.22 -5.19
C SER A 159 12.29 -2.30 -3.96
N ILE A 160 11.55 -2.70 -2.95
CA ILE A 160 11.39 -1.99 -1.68
C ILE A 160 12.52 -2.30 -0.70
N SER A 161 12.72 -1.43 0.29
CA SER A 161 13.68 -1.66 1.36
C SER A 161 13.20 -2.74 2.35
N ILE A 162 14.10 -3.22 3.22
CA ILE A 162 13.72 -4.18 4.27
C ILE A 162 12.72 -3.54 5.26
N ILE A 163 12.87 -2.25 5.58
CA ILE A 163 11.91 -1.52 6.44
C ILE A 163 10.54 -1.40 5.75
N ASP A 164 10.52 -1.06 4.45
CA ASP A 164 9.25 -0.98 3.70
C ASP A 164 8.59 -2.36 3.57
N ALA A 165 9.38 -3.43 3.49
CA ALA A 165 8.85 -4.80 3.52
C ALA A 165 8.18 -5.13 4.87
N LEU A 166 8.79 -4.71 6.01
CA LEU A 166 8.15 -4.83 7.33
C LEU A 166 6.84 -4.03 7.40
N ASN A 167 6.86 -2.79 6.92
CA ASN A 167 5.66 -1.96 6.86
C ASN A 167 4.56 -2.61 6.00
N SER A 168 4.91 -3.18 4.85
CA SER A 168 3.96 -3.87 3.97
C SER A 168 3.36 -5.11 4.63
N ILE A 169 4.16 -5.88 5.39
CA ILE A 169 3.66 -7.04 6.15
C ILE A 169 2.67 -6.60 7.24
N CYS A 170 2.91 -5.45 7.88
CA CYS A 170 2.07 -4.92 8.95
C CYS A 170 0.92 -4.04 8.48
N SER A 171 0.82 -3.78 7.17
CA SER A 171 -0.23 -2.93 6.59
C SER A 171 -1.65 -3.46 6.86
N GLU A 172 -2.66 -2.60 6.68
CA GLU A 172 -4.07 -2.94 6.89
C GLU A 172 -4.55 -4.08 6.00
N ASP A 173 -4.06 -4.14 4.76
CA ASP A 173 -4.40 -5.19 3.80
C ASP A 173 -3.76 -6.55 4.13
N ALA A 174 -2.64 -6.53 4.82
CA ALA A 174 -1.90 -7.72 5.23
C ALA A 174 -2.28 -8.19 6.65
N LEU A 175 -1.47 -7.91 7.65
CA LEU A 175 -1.70 -8.34 9.04
C LEU A 175 -2.43 -7.30 9.88
N ASN A 176 -2.36 -6.03 9.51
CA ASN A 176 -2.91 -4.91 10.27
C ASN A 176 -2.43 -4.90 11.74
N CYS A 177 -1.12 -4.93 11.91
CA CYS A 177 -0.45 -4.94 13.19
C CYS A 177 0.72 -3.94 13.20
N GLU A 178 1.47 -3.93 14.26
CA GLU A 178 2.65 -3.10 14.46
C GLU A 178 3.91 -3.95 14.48
N TRP A 179 5.05 -3.32 14.22
CA TRP A 179 6.35 -3.91 14.42
C TRP A 179 7.25 -2.97 15.22
N TRP A 180 8.13 -3.56 16.03
CA TRP A 180 9.24 -2.88 16.71
C TRP A 180 10.40 -3.85 16.90
N ILE A 181 11.54 -3.32 17.29
CA ILE A 181 12.74 -4.13 17.45
C ILE A 181 13.35 -3.86 18.81
N ASP A 182 13.63 -4.92 19.54
CA ASP A 182 14.41 -4.89 20.75
C ASP A 182 15.55 -5.91 20.67
N GLY A 183 16.77 -5.42 20.78
CA GLY A 183 17.96 -6.24 20.62
C GLY A 183 18.01 -6.93 19.26
N SER A 184 18.01 -8.26 19.24
CA SER A 184 18.02 -9.08 18.02
C SER A 184 16.63 -9.62 17.65
N ILE A 185 15.55 -9.15 18.30
CA ILE A 185 14.20 -9.67 18.09
C ILE A 185 13.36 -8.62 17.37
N ILE A 186 12.72 -9.03 16.28
CA ILE A 186 11.69 -8.27 15.56
C ILE A 186 10.35 -8.75 16.08
N TYR A 187 9.61 -7.87 16.75
CA TYR A 187 8.27 -8.18 17.24
C TYR A 187 7.23 -7.74 16.24
N LEU A 188 6.19 -8.57 16.08
CA LEU A 188 4.98 -8.27 15.33
C LEU A 188 3.76 -8.48 16.24
N GLY A 189 2.88 -7.48 16.32
CA GLY A 189 1.70 -7.55 17.17
C GLY A 189 1.17 -6.17 17.50
N TYR A 190 0.60 -6.03 18.68
CA TYR A 190 0.20 -4.74 19.23
C TYR A 190 1.19 -4.37 20.34
N CYS A 191 1.94 -3.28 20.14
CA CYS A 191 3.01 -2.86 21.05
C CYS A 191 2.41 -2.32 22.35
N GLU A 192 2.14 -3.21 23.30
CA GLU A 192 1.56 -2.89 24.59
C GLU A 192 2.26 -3.72 25.67
N THR A 193 2.70 -3.07 26.74
CA THR A 193 3.34 -3.72 27.88
C THR A 193 2.40 -3.72 29.08
N GLU A 194 2.59 -4.68 29.99
CA GLU A 194 1.86 -4.70 31.25
C GLU A 194 2.32 -3.53 32.14
N GLY A 195 1.38 -3.03 32.92
CA GLY A 195 1.58 -1.89 33.80
C GLY A 195 0.86 -0.65 33.29
N GLN A 196 0.51 0.23 34.20
CA GLN A 196 -0.13 1.49 33.88
C GLN A 196 0.52 2.62 34.67
N THR A 197 1.06 3.60 33.98
CA THR A 197 1.54 4.85 34.56
C THR A 197 0.47 5.94 34.45
N THR A 198 0.59 7.00 35.23
CA THR A 198 -0.35 8.12 35.21
C THR A 198 0.37 9.39 34.79
N PHE A 199 -0.11 10.02 33.73
CA PHE A 199 0.29 11.36 33.28
C PHE A 199 -0.81 12.35 33.63
N GLU A 200 -0.59 13.16 34.64
CA GLU A 200 -1.56 14.11 35.16
C GLU A 200 -1.08 15.55 34.93
N GLN A 201 -1.90 16.34 34.25
CA GLN A 201 -1.63 17.77 34.01
C GLN A 201 -1.45 18.49 35.35
N ASP A 202 -0.43 19.38 35.41
CA ASP A 202 -0.04 20.16 36.60
C ASP A 202 0.41 19.33 37.82
N VAL A 203 0.61 18.01 37.67
CA VAL A 203 1.17 17.12 38.71
C VAL A 203 2.54 16.60 38.28
N ASN A 204 2.63 15.89 37.16
CA ASN A 204 3.86 15.37 36.56
C ASN A 204 3.98 15.66 35.07
N VAL A 205 3.01 16.36 34.50
CA VAL A 205 2.99 16.83 33.13
C VAL A 205 2.85 18.36 33.13
N LEU A 206 3.82 19.06 32.55
CA LEU A 206 3.78 20.53 32.40
C LEU A 206 2.79 20.97 31.36
N SER A 207 2.74 20.25 30.23
CA SER A 207 1.82 20.55 29.16
C SER A 207 1.37 19.28 28.46
N MET A 208 0.07 19.25 28.13
CA MET A 208 -0.55 18.20 27.34
C MET A 208 -1.23 18.84 26.15
N SER A 209 -0.70 18.61 24.96
CA SER A 209 -1.28 19.06 23.71
C SER A 209 -1.78 17.87 22.90
N TYR A 210 -2.81 18.07 22.07
CA TYR A 210 -3.29 17.02 21.19
C TYR A 210 -3.07 17.43 19.73
N SER A 211 -2.77 16.45 18.90
CA SER A 211 -2.81 16.56 17.46
C SER A 211 -3.93 15.69 16.93
N GLU A 212 -4.84 16.27 16.15
CA GLU A 212 -5.78 15.45 15.42
C GLU A 212 -5.01 14.57 14.45
N SER A 213 -5.14 13.26 14.63
CA SER A 213 -4.73 12.33 13.59
C SER A 213 -5.64 12.57 12.37
N LYS A 214 -5.04 12.71 11.20
CA LYS A 214 -5.79 12.75 9.93
C LYS A 214 -6.38 11.37 9.58
N SER A 215 -6.21 10.36 10.42
CA SER A 215 -6.87 9.07 10.24
C SER A 215 -8.35 9.22 10.51
N THR A 216 -9.13 8.64 9.66
CA THR A 216 -10.57 8.76 9.57
C THR A 216 -11.24 8.26 10.87
N TYR A 217 -11.74 9.19 11.68
CA TYR A 217 -12.66 8.84 12.76
C TYR A 217 -14.02 8.58 12.13
N ILE A 218 -14.48 7.33 12.20
CA ILE A 218 -15.73 6.87 11.61
C ILE A 218 -16.60 6.31 12.72
N THR A 219 -17.83 6.79 12.82
CA THR A 219 -18.82 6.29 13.78
C THR A 219 -20.04 5.66 13.13
N ARG A 220 -20.18 5.80 11.79
CA ARG A 220 -21.11 5.05 10.93
C ARG A 220 -20.34 4.53 9.72
N LEU A 221 -20.22 3.21 9.60
CA LEU A 221 -19.41 2.58 8.58
C LEU A 221 -20.28 1.88 7.53
N TYR A 222 -20.24 2.36 6.29
CA TYR A 222 -20.76 1.63 5.12
C TYR A 222 -19.68 0.65 4.66
N ALA A 223 -19.94 -0.64 4.79
CA ALA A 223 -18.98 -1.68 4.41
C ALA A 223 -19.56 -2.54 3.28
N PHE A 224 -18.74 -2.69 2.24
CA PHE A 224 -19.08 -3.49 1.06
C PHE A 224 -18.04 -4.58 0.85
N GLY A 225 -18.49 -5.73 0.35
CA GLY A 225 -17.61 -6.72 -0.24
C GLY A 225 -17.49 -6.53 -1.75
N SER A 226 -16.82 -7.46 -2.43
CA SER A 226 -16.64 -7.45 -3.87
C SER A 226 -17.98 -7.68 -4.60
N ASP A 227 -18.03 -7.30 -5.88
CA ASP A 227 -19.10 -7.63 -6.82
C ASP A 227 -19.00 -9.06 -7.37
N ARG A 228 -17.93 -9.78 -7.06
CA ARG A 228 -17.70 -11.15 -7.51
C ARG A 228 -18.80 -12.07 -7.00
N ASN A 229 -19.38 -12.86 -7.90
CA ASN A 229 -20.42 -13.85 -7.63
C ASN A 229 -21.76 -13.29 -7.12
N ILE A 230 -21.93 -11.97 -7.06
CA ILE A 230 -23.20 -11.33 -6.73
C ILE A 230 -23.92 -10.92 -8.02
N PRO A 231 -25.15 -11.38 -8.27
CA PRO A 231 -25.90 -10.91 -9.41
C PRO A 231 -26.31 -9.45 -9.24
N LYS A 232 -26.25 -8.68 -10.33
CA LYS A 232 -26.59 -7.26 -10.33
C LYS A 232 -28.00 -7.04 -9.79
N GLY A 233 -28.15 -6.07 -8.89
CA GLY A 233 -29.44 -5.74 -8.29
C GLY A 233 -29.91 -6.69 -7.18
N TYR A 234 -29.11 -7.70 -6.80
CA TYR A 234 -29.50 -8.70 -5.79
C TYR A 234 -29.99 -8.08 -4.47
N PHE A 235 -29.27 -7.09 -3.94
CA PHE A 235 -29.61 -6.46 -2.66
C PHE A 235 -30.61 -5.30 -2.79
N THR A 236 -30.66 -4.64 -3.93
CA THR A 236 -31.53 -3.47 -4.15
C THR A 236 -32.86 -3.85 -4.76
N GLY A 237 -32.99 -5.07 -5.27
CA GLY A 237 -34.20 -5.52 -6.01
C GLY A 237 -34.40 -4.79 -7.33
N ALA A 238 -33.47 -3.96 -7.77
CA ALA A 238 -33.54 -3.24 -9.02
C ALA A 238 -33.14 -4.15 -10.19
N ASP A 239 -33.96 -4.23 -11.22
CA ASP A 239 -33.61 -4.92 -12.45
C ASP A 239 -32.45 -4.16 -13.13
N ALA A 240 -31.42 -4.88 -13.51
CA ALA A 240 -30.25 -4.31 -14.19
C ALA A 240 -30.57 -3.58 -15.50
N ASP A 241 -31.70 -3.95 -16.13
CA ASP A 241 -32.13 -3.41 -17.41
C ASP A 241 -33.15 -2.25 -17.25
N VAL A 242 -33.57 -1.92 -16.02
CA VAL A 242 -34.51 -0.81 -15.77
C VAL A 242 -33.73 0.47 -15.50
N THR A 243 -33.83 1.40 -16.41
CA THR A 243 -33.17 2.71 -16.40
C THR A 243 -33.92 3.79 -15.59
N THR A 244 -34.99 3.46 -14.91
CA THR A 244 -35.83 4.40 -14.17
C THR A 244 -35.71 4.19 -12.67
N ASP A 245 -35.17 5.19 -11.99
CA ASP A 245 -35.24 5.44 -10.55
C ASP A 245 -34.57 4.41 -9.59
N GLY A 246 -33.87 3.38 -10.08
CA GLY A 246 -33.21 2.40 -9.23
C GLY A 246 -31.73 2.27 -9.53
N VAL A 247 -30.87 2.40 -8.49
CA VAL A 247 -29.47 2.04 -8.58
C VAL A 247 -29.33 0.55 -8.30
N ALA A 248 -28.98 -0.23 -9.34
CA ALA A 248 -28.67 -1.65 -9.19
C ALA A 248 -27.21 -1.77 -8.76
N THR A 249 -26.97 -2.26 -7.52
CA THR A 249 -25.63 -2.61 -7.06
C THR A 249 -25.44 -4.12 -7.11
N ASP A 250 -24.24 -4.55 -7.42
CA ASP A 250 -23.78 -5.94 -7.40
C ASP A 250 -22.72 -6.19 -6.32
N TYR A 251 -22.40 -5.21 -5.49
CA TYR A 251 -21.51 -5.40 -4.34
C TYR A 251 -22.19 -6.21 -3.25
N LEU A 252 -21.40 -7.04 -2.54
CA LEU A 252 -21.85 -7.68 -1.32
C LEU A 252 -22.12 -6.63 -0.25
N MET A 253 -23.31 -6.63 0.32
CA MET A 253 -23.73 -5.66 1.33
C MET A 253 -23.84 -6.30 2.71
N LEU A 254 -23.68 -5.48 3.75
CA LEU A 254 -23.93 -5.91 5.13
C LEU A 254 -25.35 -6.48 5.30
N PRO A 255 -25.51 -7.56 6.07
CA PRO A 255 -26.84 -8.02 6.46
C PRO A 255 -27.47 -7.03 7.46
N ASN A 256 -28.80 -6.97 7.52
CA ASN A 256 -29.43 -6.30 8.66
C ASN A 256 -29.32 -7.18 9.90
N LYS A 257 -28.72 -6.66 10.96
CA LYS A 257 -28.55 -7.34 12.26
C LYS A 257 -29.03 -6.45 13.41
N GLU A 258 -29.77 -7.05 14.32
CA GLU A 258 -30.13 -6.43 15.60
C GLU A 258 -28.90 -6.16 16.47
N VAL A 259 -29.08 -5.29 17.45
CA VAL A 259 -28.00 -4.89 18.39
C VAL A 259 -27.46 -6.11 19.13
N ASP A 260 -26.16 -6.34 19.00
CA ASP A 260 -25.47 -7.40 19.72
C ASP A 260 -25.11 -7.01 21.17
N LYS A 261 -24.50 -7.94 21.92
CA LYS A 261 -24.12 -7.71 23.34
C LYS A 261 -23.10 -6.58 23.53
N GLU A 262 -22.34 -6.26 22.49
CA GLU A 262 -21.33 -5.21 22.50
C GLU A 262 -21.87 -3.88 21.99
N GLY A 263 -23.13 -3.84 21.59
CA GLY A 263 -23.82 -2.66 21.09
C GLY A 263 -23.73 -2.43 19.59
N PHE A 264 -23.18 -3.37 18.81
CA PHE A 264 -23.10 -3.27 17.36
C PHE A 264 -24.38 -3.73 16.69
N TYR A 265 -24.79 -3.03 15.66
CA TYR A 265 -25.87 -3.42 14.75
C TYR A 265 -25.58 -2.97 13.33
N SER A 266 -26.26 -3.58 12.37
CA SER A 266 -26.18 -3.15 10.98
C SER A 266 -27.57 -2.99 10.38
N LYS A 267 -27.76 -1.91 9.65
CA LYS A 267 -29.02 -1.55 9.03
C LYS A 267 -28.75 -0.73 7.76
N ASP A 268 -29.53 -0.93 6.73
CA ASP A 268 -29.49 -0.15 5.49
C ASP A 268 -28.06 -0.02 4.88
N GLY A 269 -27.24 -1.07 5.03
CA GLY A 269 -25.88 -1.15 4.48
C GLY A 269 -24.78 -0.52 5.36
N TYR A 270 -25.09 0.00 6.54
CA TYR A 270 -24.11 0.53 7.48
C TYR A 270 -24.05 -0.27 8.79
N LEU A 271 -22.91 -0.16 9.44
CA LEU A 271 -22.61 -0.66 10.79
C LEU A 271 -22.46 0.51 11.76
N GLU A 272 -23.07 0.41 12.91
CA GLU A 272 -22.94 1.36 14.02
C GLU A 272 -22.84 0.65 15.38
N ASN A 273 -22.41 1.43 16.39
CA ASN A 273 -22.49 1.01 17.78
C ASN A 273 -23.35 2.02 18.59
N VAL A 274 -24.39 1.51 19.26
CA VAL A 274 -25.36 2.32 20.04
C VAL A 274 -24.72 3.08 21.22
N ASN A 275 -23.54 2.64 21.67
CA ASN A 275 -22.80 3.32 22.74
C ASN A 275 -22.01 4.53 22.20
N VAL A 276 -21.73 4.57 20.89
CA VAL A 276 -20.96 5.62 20.22
C VAL A 276 -21.88 6.64 19.56
N VAL A 277 -22.85 6.18 18.76
CA VAL A 277 -23.81 7.04 18.06
C VAL A 277 -25.15 7.00 18.78
N LYS A 278 -25.46 8.05 19.52
CA LYS A 278 -26.72 8.17 20.28
C LYS A 278 -27.79 8.99 19.54
N ASN A 279 -27.39 9.73 18.55
CA ASN A 279 -28.26 10.53 17.67
C ASN A 279 -27.58 10.80 16.34
N GLU A 280 -28.37 11.11 15.31
CA GLU A 280 -27.92 11.30 13.94
C GLU A 280 -26.79 12.34 13.75
N LYS A 281 -26.75 13.37 14.59
CA LYS A 281 -25.70 14.42 14.51
C LYS A 281 -24.32 13.92 14.94
N GLN A 282 -24.25 12.79 15.62
CA GLN A 282 -22.99 12.18 16.06
C GLN A 282 -22.44 11.17 15.06
N ALA A 283 -23.22 10.84 14.01
CA ALA A 283 -22.78 9.94 12.96
C ALA A 283 -21.76 10.64 12.06
N ILE A 284 -20.53 10.12 12.05
CA ILE A 284 -19.49 10.48 11.11
C ILE A 284 -19.36 9.30 10.16
N GLU A 285 -19.76 9.52 8.93
CA GLU A 285 -19.90 8.47 7.93
C GLU A 285 -18.58 8.20 7.22
N GLY A 286 -18.30 6.91 7.00
CA GLY A 286 -17.19 6.45 6.19
C GLY A 286 -17.58 5.21 5.40
N VAL A 287 -16.78 4.91 4.38
CA VAL A 287 -16.99 3.76 3.49
C VAL A 287 -15.73 2.93 3.46
N VAL A 288 -15.88 1.60 3.47
CA VAL A 288 -14.78 0.66 3.25
C VAL A 288 -15.22 -0.44 2.30
N MET A 289 -14.32 -0.91 1.45
CA MET A 289 -14.54 -2.03 0.55
C MET A 289 -13.56 -3.17 0.85
N PHE A 290 -14.08 -4.37 1.01
CA PHE A 290 -13.32 -5.59 1.23
C PHE A 290 -13.40 -6.47 -0.03
N GLU A 291 -12.48 -6.26 -0.96
CA GLU A 291 -12.44 -6.90 -2.29
C GLU A 291 -12.35 -8.42 -2.25
N ASP A 292 -11.87 -8.98 -1.14
CA ASP A 292 -11.75 -10.41 -0.92
C ASP A 292 -12.98 -11.04 -0.23
N GLU A 293 -13.99 -10.23 0.15
CA GLU A 293 -15.24 -10.72 0.71
C GLU A 293 -16.32 -10.84 -0.38
N TYR A 294 -16.65 -12.06 -0.75
CA TYR A 294 -17.70 -12.40 -1.68
C TYR A 294 -18.13 -13.88 -1.53
N PRO A 295 -19.30 -14.28 -1.99
CA PRO A 295 -19.71 -15.68 -1.97
C PRO A 295 -18.75 -16.55 -2.78
N LYS A 296 -18.08 -17.50 -2.15
CA LYS A 296 -17.08 -18.36 -2.80
C LYS A 296 -17.19 -19.80 -2.32
N VAL A 297 -16.95 -20.73 -3.22
CA VAL A 297 -16.84 -22.16 -2.93
C VAL A 297 -15.41 -22.58 -3.21
N GLU A 298 -14.74 -23.07 -2.19
CA GLU A 298 -13.39 -23.58 -2.33
C GLU A 298 -13.45 -25.03 -2.84
N SER A 299 -12.79 -25.29 -3.95
CA SER A 299 -12.69 -26.58 -4.62
C SER A 299 -11.27 -27.08 -4.58
N VAL A 300 -11.10 -28.40 -4.63
CA VAL A 300 -9.78 -29.05 -4.68
C VAL A 300 -9.58 -29.67 -6.05
N VAL A 301 -8.48 -29.39 -6.71
CA VAL A 301 -8.12 -29.98 -8.00
C VAL A 301 -8.04 -31.51 -7.85
N SER A 302 -8.96 -32.19 -8.49
CA SER A 302 -9.04 -33.67 -8.48
C SER A 302 -8.35 -34.30 -9.68
N ASN A 303 -8.34 -33.61 -10.83
CA ASN A 303 -7.67 -34.09 -12.04
C ASN A 303 -7.27 -32.88 -12.92
N ILE A 304 -6.26 -33.10 -13.76
CA ILE A 304 -5.72 -32.12 -14.70
C ILE A 304 -5.61 -32.80 -16.08
N LYS A 305 -6.09 -32.11 -17.11
CA LYS A 305 -5.78 -32.44 -18.50
C LYS A 305 -4.94 -31.31 -19.10
N THR A 306 -4.01 -31.67 -19.96
CA THR A 306 -3.22 -30.73 -20.73
C THR A 306 -3.27 -31.08 -22.21
N TYR A 307 -3.20 -30.08 -23.05
CA TYR A 307 -2.95 -30.27 -24.48
C TYR A 307 -2.12 -29.10 -25.02
N ASP A 308 -1.33 -29.41 -26.05
CA ASP A 308 -0.50 -28.42 -26.71
C ASP A 308 -1.21 -27.89 -27.97
N SER A 309 -1.17 -26.60 -28.15
CA SER A 309 -1.56 -25.93 -29.38
C SER A 309 -0.38 -25.16 -29.96
N THR A 310 -0.12 -25.34 -31.23
CA THR A 310 0.96 -24.66 -31.93
C THR A 310 0.39 -23.56 -32.80
N VAL A 311 0.89 -22.36 -32.61
CA VAL A 311 0.52 -21.16 -33.39
C VAL A 311 1.70 -20.81 -34.28
N ASP A 312 1.44 -20.58 -35.58
CA ASP A 312 2.43 -20.03 -36.51
C ASP A 312 2.49 -18.51 -36.30
N ASN A 313 3.67 -17.99 -35.97
CA ASN A 313 3.90 -16.57 -35.81
C ASN A 313 4.11 -15.87 -37.18
N ASP A 314 3.90 -14.57 -37.24
CA ASP A 314 4.09 -13.77 -38.44
C ASP A 314 5.53 -13.79 -38.99
N ASP A 315 6.50 -14.12 -38.15
CA ASP A 315 7.92 -14.28 -38.49
C ASP A 315 8.28 -15.69 -39.01
N GLY A 316 7.28 -16.56 -39.16
CA GLY A 316 7.45 -17.95 -39.60
C GLY A 316 7.94 -18.91 -38.51
N THR A 317 8.10 -18.46 -37.29
CA THR A 317 8.38 -19.32 -36.14
C THR A 317 7.10 -19.97 -35.62
N LYS A 318 7.25 -21.09 -34.92
CA LYS A 318 6.12 -21.77 -34.29
C LYS A 318 6.24 -21.65 -32.77
N THR A 319 5.19 -21.12 -32.13
CA THR A 319 5.09 -21.13 -30.66
C THR A 319 4.12 -22.22 -30.23
N THR A 320 4.58 -23.13 -29.38
CA THR A 320 3.71 -24.14 -28.75
C THR A 320 3.32 -23.69 -27.37
N GLN A 321 2.00 -23.59 -27.13
CA GLN A 321 1.44 -23.25 -25.84
C GLN A 321 0.71 -24.45 -25.26
N THR A 322 1.03 -24.77 -24.01
CA THR A 322 0.32 -25.79 -23.24
C THR A 322 -0.88 -25.18 -22.53
N PHE A 323 -2.05 -25.76 -22.74
CA PHE A 323 -3.30 -25.39 -22.07
C PHE A 323 -3.55 -26.34 -20.91
N TRP A 324 -3.95 -25.76 -19.76
CA TRP A 324 -4.19 -26.47 -18.52
C TRP A 324 -5.68 -26.46 -18.20
N GLN A 325 -6.26 -27.65 -18.00
CA GLN A 325 -7.67 -27.84 -17.69
C GLN A 325 -7.76 -28.51 -16.32
N VAL A 326 -8.36 -27.84 -15.34
CA VAL A 326 -8.55 -28.35 -13.98
C VAL A 326 -10.00 -28.74 -13.75
N THR A 327 -10.22 -29.78 -12.94
CA THR A 327 -11.56 -30.19 -12.48
C THR A 327 -11.52 -30.52 -11.01
N ALA A 328 -12.68 -30.49 -10.35
CA ALA A 328 -12.90 -30.90 -8.98
C ALA A 328 -14.09 -31.86 -8.88
N THR A 329 -14.25 -32.53 -7.74
CA THR A 329 -15.32 -33.52 -7.49
C THR A 329 -16.38 -33.05 -6.53
N ASP A 330 -16.23 -31.81 -5.98
CA ASP A 330 -17.25 -31.21 -5.13
C ASP A 330 -18.55 -30.87 -5.88
N ALA A 331 -19.60 -30.63 -5.13
CA ALA A 331 -20.93 -30.37 -5.69
C ALA A 331 -20.98 -29.14 -6.59
N PHE A 332 -20.18 -28.10 -6.29
CA PHE A 332 -20.09 -26.89 -7.10
C PHE A 332 -19.51 -27.21 -8.48
N ALA A 333 -18.30 -27.77 -8.51
CA ALA A 333 -17.58 -28.03 -9.76
C ALA A 333 -18.35 -29.01 -10.67
N THR A 334 -18.97 -30.05 -10.09
CA THR A 334 -19.72 -31.07 -10.85
C THR A 334 -21.05 -30.58 -11.37
N SER A 335 -21.69 -29.63 -10.69
CA SER A 335 -23.00 -29.05 -11.08
C SER A 335 -22.89 -27.76 -11.88
N PHE A 336 -21.68 -27.21 -12.05
CA PHE A 336 -21.47 -25.93 -12.72
C PHE A 336 -21.97 -25.98 -14.18
N GLU A 337 -22.68 -24.94 -14.58
CA GLU A 337 -23.20 -24.78 -15.94
C GLU A 337 -22.80 -23.43 -16.53
N THR A 338 -22.68 -23.36 -17.86
CA THR A 338 -22.40 -22.11 -18.57
C THR A 338 -23.40 -20.99 -18.25
N SER A 339 -24.64 -21.37 -17.95
CA SER A 339 -25.72 -20.44 -17.56
C SER A 339 -25.47 -19.73 -16.22
N TRP A 340 -24.57 -20.22 -15.39
CA TRP A 340 -24.20 -19.59 -14.12
C TRP A 340 -23.26 -18.40 -14.28
N LYS A 341 -22.59 -18.29 -15.42
CA LYS A 341 -21.68 -17.19 -15.70
C LYS A 341 -22.42 -15.84 -15.67
N LYS A 342 -21.88 -14.84 -14.98
CA LYS A 342 -22.40 -13.45 -15.03
C LYS A 342 -22.29 -12.92 -16.46
N LYS A 343 -23.32 -12.21 -16.92
CA LYS A 343 -23.36 -11.59 -18.26
C LYS A 343 -22.18 -10.62 -18.42
N ASN A 344 -21.54 -10.66 -19.58
CA ASN A 344 -20.45 -9.75 -19.96
C ASN A 344 -19.17 -9.83 -19.12
N LEU A 345 -19.00 -10.85 -18.26
CA LEU A 345 -17.80 -11.09 -17.51
C LEU A 345 -17.14 -12.40 -17.94
N THR A 346 -15.83 -12.46 -17.87
CA THR A 346 -15.07 -13.71 -18.02
C THR A 346 -15.02 -14.42 -16.66
N LEU A 347 -15.18 -15.74 -16.64
CA LEU A 347 -14.93 -16.52 -15.44
C LEU A 347 -13.45 -16.40 -15.07
N GLY A 348 -13.16 -16.32 -13.79
CA GLY A 348 -11.79 -16.35 -13.29
C GLY A 348 -11.60 -17.48 -12.28
N ILE A 349 -10.37 -17.92 -12.14
CA ILE A 349 -9.91 -18.86 -11.14
C ILE A 349 -8.83 -18.19 -10.27
N LYS A 350 -8.93 -18.39 -8.96
CA LYS A 350 -7.89 -17.98 -8.02
C LYS A 350 -7.42 -19.20 -7.24
N PHE A 351 -6.13 -19.46 -7.24
CA PHE A 351 -5.54 -20.52 -6.45
C PHE A 351 -5.25 -20.06 -5.02
N THR A 352 -5.63 -20.89 -4.04
CA THR A 352 -5.37 -20.66 -2.61
C THR A 352 -4.27 -21.53 -2.04
N SER A 353 -3.80 -22.49 -2.83
CA SER A 353 -2.64 -23.34 -2.47
C SER A 353 -1.84 -23.72 -3.71
N GLY A 354 -0.71 -24.43 -3.49
CA GLY A 354 0.14 -24.93 -4.56
C GLY A 354 1.07 -23.89 -5.18
N ALA A 355 1.64 -24.22 -6.35
CA ALA A 355 2.61 -23.36 -7.02
C ALA A 355 1.99 -22.04 -7.53
N LEU A 356 0.70 -22.03 -7.84
CA LEU A 356 -0.05 -20.86 -8.33
C LEU A 356 -0.78 -20.10 -7.23
N MET A 357 -0.50 -20.38 -5.95
CA MET A 357 -1.19 -19.75 -4.83
C MET A 357 -1.16 -18.21 -4.94
N GLY A 358 -2.34 -17.60 -4.74
CA GLY A 358 -2.55 -16.14 -4.83
C GLY A 358 -2.69 -15.59 -6.24
N MET A 359 -2.43 -16.41 -7.26
CA MET A 359 -2.54 -16.01 -8.65
C MET A 359 -3.96 -16.17 -9.18
N GLU A 360 -4.34 -15.24 -10.04
CA GLU A 360 -5.65 -15.21 -10.70
C GLU A 360 -5.47 -15.35 -12.21
N PHE A 361 -6.34 -16.13 -12.82
CA PHE A 361 -6.36 -16.36 -14.27
C PHE A 361 -7.79 -16.32 -14.79
N ASP A 362 -7.96 -15.88 -16.02
CA ASP A 362 -9.22 -16.12 -16.73
C ASP A 362 -9.40 -17.62 -17.03
N VAL A 363 -10.63 -18.08 -17.05
CA VAL A 363 -10.92 -19.48 -17.40
C VAL A 363 -12.05 -19.59 -18.42
N SER A 364 -11.91 -20.61 -19.28
CA SER A 364 -12.97 -21.07 -20.16
C SER A 364 -13.57 -22.35 -19.59
N PHE A 365 -14.90 -22.35 -19.40
CA PHE A 365 -15.62 -23.54 -18.96
C PHE A 365 -15.83 -24.52 -20.12
N LYS A 366 -15.49 -25.77 -19.94
CA LYS A 366 -15.61 -26.84 -20.92
C LYS A 366 -16.19 -28.12 -20.31
N VAL A 367 -17.01 -28.82 -21.06
CA VAL A 367 -17.50 -30.16 -20.70
C VAL A 367 -16.84 -31.17 -21.64
N ILE A 368 -16.02 -32.06 -21.09
CA ILE A 368 -15.29 -33.08 -21.84
C ILE A 368 -15.64 -34.43 -21.23
N ASP A 369 -16.19 -35.35 -22.04
CA ASP A 369 -16.61 -36.69 -21.60
C ASP A 369 -17.56 -36.66 -20.39
N LYS A 370 -18.46 -35.70 -20.35
CA LYS A 370 -19.42 -35.41 -19.26
C LYS A 370 -18.75 -34.98 -17.94
N VAL A 371 -17.51 -34.53 -17.97
CA VAL A 371 -16.78 -33.95 -16.83
C VAL A 371 -16.58 -32.45 -17.08
N ASN A 372 -16.86 -31.67 -16.07
CA ASN A 372 -16.68 -30.23 -16.08
C ASN A 372 -15.20 -29.87 -15.88
N TYR A 373 -14.64 -29.06 -16.77
CA TYR A 373 -13.27 -28.56 -16.70
C TYR A 373 -13.27 -27.03 -16.78
N PHE A 374 -12.36 -26.43 -16.01
CA PHE A 374 -12.01 -25.02 -16.10
C PHE A 374 -10.65 -24.92 -16.78
N GLU A 375 -10.64 -24.43 -18.02
CA GLU A 375 -9.42 -24.26 -18.80
C GLU A 375 -8.81 -22.90 -18.50
N ILE A 376 -7.60 -22.89 -18.02
CA ILE A 376 -6.86 -21.70 -17.61
C ILE A 376 -6.34 -20.98 -18.86
N VAL A 377 -6.65 -19.70 -18.97
CA VAL A 377 -6.10 -18.82 -20.01
C VAL A 377 -4.76 -18.29 -19.50
N ALA A 378 -3.69 -18.66 -20.19
CA ALA A 378 -2.37 -18.19 -19.81
C ALA A 378 -2.24 -16.67 -19.95
N ASN A 379 -1.55 -16.04 -19.01
CA ASN A 379 -1.27 -14.62 -19.02
C ASN A 379 0.17 -14.30 -18.60
N GLU A 380 0.62 -13.07 -18.82
CA GLU A 380 1.97 -12.59 -18.51
C GLU A 380 1.98 -11.63 -17.30
N THR A 381 0.88 -11.54 -16.56
CA THR A 381 0.73 -10.60 -15.43
C THR A 381 1.82 -10.77 -14.38
N TYR A 382 2.36 -11.98 -14.25
CA TYR A 382 3.34 -12.34 -13.23
C TYR A 382 4.80 -12.31 -13.74
N GLY A 383 5.06 -11.56 -14.83
CA GLY A 383 6.40 -11.38 -15.39
C GLY A 383 6.90 -12.52 -16.29
N ARG A 384 6.07 -13.54 -16.47
CA ARG A 384 6.28 -14.68 -17.39
C ARG A 384 4.93 -15.28 -17.78
N THR A 385 4.86 -15.96 -18.90
CA THR A 385 3.64 -16.62 -19.33
C THR A 385 3.34 -17.79 -18.39
N LEU A 386 2.23 -17.74 -17.64
CA LEU A 386 1.78 -18.75 -16.69
C LEU A 386 0.35 -19.23 -17.03
N PRO A 387 0.00 -20.50 -16.74
CA PRO A 387 0.85 -21.56 -16.18
C PRO A 387 1.91 -22.09 -17.17
N ASP A 388 3.03 -22.60 -16.64
CA ASP A 388 4.11 -23.20 -17.41
C ASP A 388 4.48 -24.60 -16.87
N GLY A 389 5.57 -25.19 -17.35
CA GLY A 389 6.00 -26.53 -16.94
C GLY A 389 6.45 -26.65 -15.47
N VAL A 390 6.70 -25.52 -14.78
CA VAL A 390 7.16 -25.46 -13.38
C VAL A 390 6.08 -24.87 -12.48
N MET A 391 5.57 -23.70 -12.85
CA MET A 391 4.49 -22.99 -12.18
C MET A 391 3.16 -23.39 -12.84
N CYS A 392 2.59 -24.50 -12.39
CA CYS A 392 1.37 -25.07 -12.94
C CYS A 392 0.50 -25.66 -11.83
N PRO A 393 -0.83 -25.80 -12.08
CA PRO A 393 -1.72 -26.45 -11.11
C PRO A 393 -1.33 -27.92 -10.90
N LYS A 394 -1.54 -28.42 -9.70
CA LYS A 394 -1.34 -29.82 -9.33
C LYS A 394 -2.59 -30.39 -8.66
N VAL A 395 -2.77 -31.71 -8.76
CA VAL A 395 -3.82 -32.40 -8.01
C VAL A 395 -3.60 -32.16 -6.52
N GLY A 396 -4.67 -31.75 -5.82
CA GLY A 396 -4.64 -31.38 -4.42
C GLY A 396 -4.52 -29.86 -4.19
N ASP A 397 -4.23 -29.06 -5.21
CA ASP A 397 -4.25 -27.60 -5.09
C ASP A 397 -5.69 -27.12 -4.88
N MET A 398 -5.84 -26.08 -4.04
CA MET A 398 -7.12 -25.49 -3.71
C MET A 398 -7.34 -24.24 -4.58
N PHE A 399 -8.58 -24.05 -5.01
CA PHE A 399 -8.96 -22.91 -5.84
C PHE A 399 -10.43 -22.53 -5.64
N PHE A 400 -10.81 -21.35 -6.09
CA PHE A 400 -12.21 -20.98 -6.31
C PHE A 400 -12.38 -20.26 -7.64
N ILE A 401 -13.61 -20.40 -8.16
CA ILE A 401 -14.05 -19.73 -9.39
C ILE A 401 -14.84 -18.47 -9.01
N TYR A 402 -14.67 -17.41 -9.76
CA TYR A 402 -15.40 -16.17 -9.59
C TYR A 402 -16.01 -15.66 -10.91
N ASN A 403 -16.88 -14.65 -10.83
CA ASN A 403 -17.70 -14.11 -11.91
C ASN A 403 -18.82 -15.07 -12.37
N TRP A 404 -19.39 -15.79 -11.41
CA TRP A 404 -20.60 -16.58 -11.60
C TRP A 404 -21.71 -16.12 -10.65
N ASP A 405 -22.94 -16.52 -10.90
CA ASP A 405 -24.13 -16.12 -10.13
C ASP A 405 -24.35 -17.09 -8.96
N ALA A 406 -24.02 -16.64 -7.74
CA ALA A 406 -24.12 -17.46 -6.52
C ALA A 406 -25.56 -17.88 -6.17
N THR A 407 -26.59 -17.28 -6.78
CA THR A 407 -27.99 -17.72 -6.59
C THR A 407 -28.33 -19.00 -7.36
N LYS A 408 -27.46 -19.45 -8.26
CA LYS A 408 -27.66 -20.65 -9.07
C LYS A 408 -27.27 -21.95 -8.36
N ILE A 409 -26.44 -21.85 -7.33
CA ILE A 409 -26.08 -23.03 -6.54
C ILE A 409 -27.22 -23.43 -5.60
N THR A 410 -27.29 -24.71 -5.27
CA THR A 410 -28.33 -25.27 -4.38
C THR A 410 -28.16 -24.81 -2.92
N ASP A 411 -26.93 -24.47 -2.53
CA ASP A 411 -26.66 -23.91 -1.21
C ASP A 411 -27.10 -22.45 -1.12
N THR A 412 -28.29 -22.24 -0.59
CA THR A 412 -28.89 -20.90 -0.42
C THR A 412 -28.24 -20.09 0.70
N THR A 413 -27.33 -20.68 1.51
CA THR A 413 -26.68 -19.99 2.64
C THR A 413 -25.38 -19.31 2.22
N LEU A 414 -24.86 -19.57 1.02
CA LEU A 414 -23.55 -19.07 0.58
C LEU A 414 -23.40 -17.54 0.66
N ILE A 415 -24.42 -16.81 0.16
CA ILE A 415 -24.43 -15.35 0.22
C ILE A 415 -24.53 -14.87 1.68
N GLN A 416 -25.37 -15.51 2.49
CA GLN A 416 -25.54 -15.16 3.91
C GLN A 416 -24.26 -15.42 4.72
N THR A 417 -23.51 -16.47 4.38
CA THR A 417 -22.20 -16.75 4.98
C THR A 417 -21.20 -15.65 4.64
N ALA A 418 -21.13 -15.23 3.38
CA ALA A 418 -20.29 -14.12 2.95
C ALA A 418 -20.68 -12.79 3.61
N GLN A 419 -21.98 -12.50 3.76
CA GLN A 419 -22.48 -11.34 4.49
C GLN A 419 -22.08 -11.38 5.98
N SER A 420 -22.12 -12.55 6.59
CA SER A 420 -21.69 -12.71 7.99
C SER A 420 -20.20 -12.47 8.15
N SER A 421 -19.38 -12.97 7.23
CA SER A 421 -17.93 -12.70 7.19
C SER A 421 -17.66 -11.20 7.01
N LEU A 422 -18.34 -10.57 6.07
CA LEU A 422 -18.26 -9.12 5.85
C LEU A 422 -18.61 -8.33 7.12
N PHE A 423 -19.67 -8.74 7.84
CA PHE A 423 -20.07 -8.08 9.08
C PHE A 423 -19.00 -8.16 10.16
N GLU A 424 -18.41 -9.33 10.39
CA GLU A 424 -17.35 -9.50 11.40
C GLU A 424 -16.10 -8.70 11.02
N ARG A 425 -15.74 -8.67 9.75
CA ARG A 425 -14.62 -7.88 9.26
C ARG A 425 -14.88 -6.38 9.36
N ALA A 426 -16.07 -5.94 9.00
CA ALA A 426 -16.50 -4.55 9.18
C ALA A 426 -16.50 -4.15 10.65
N LYS A 427 -16.92 -5.04 11.58
CA LYS A 427 -16.89 -4.81 13.02
C LYS A 427 -15.46 -4.61 13.52
N GLN A 428 -14.51 -5.45 13.09
CA GLN A 428 -13.10 -5.30 13.44
C GLN A 428 -12.51 -3.97 12.91
N TYR A 429 -12.86 -3.58 11.69
CA TYR A 429 -12.44 -2.31 11.12
C TYR A 429 -13.04 -1.13 11.87
N TYR A 430 -14.35 -1.16 12.14
CA TYR A 430 -15.06 -0.13 12.89
C TYR A 430 -14.49 0.06 14.30
N GLN A 431 -14.17 -1.01 15.02
CA GLN A 431 -13.58 -0.94 16.35
C GLN A 431 -12.27 -0.13 16.38
N LYS A 432 -11.52 -0.14 15.28
CA LYS A 432 -10.29 0.64 15.13
C LYS A 432 -10.56 2.10 14.74
N THR A 433 -11.59 2.36 13.96
CA THR A 433 -11.92 3.70 13.45
C THR A 433 -12.85 4.51 14.35
N MET A 434 -13.61 3.87 15.21
CA MET A 434 -14.52 4.54 16.17
C MET A 434 -13.79 5.19 17.35
N ILE A 435 -12.52 4.87 17.56
CA ILE A 435 -11.68 5.50 18.57
C ILE A 435 -11.07 6.74 17.94
N SER A 436 -11.23 7.89 18.59
CA SER A 436 -10.50 9.09 18.19
C SER A 436 -9.00 8.79 18.22
N ASN A 437 -8.37 8.76 17.07
CA ASN A 437 -6.92 8.52 16.92
C ASN A 437 -6.09 9.78 17.22
N SER A 438 -6.59 10.68 18.07
CA SER A 438 -5.83 11.84 18.51
C SER A 438 -4.62 11.38 19.31
N ASN A 439 -3.45 11.85 18.93
CA ASN A 439 -2.23 11.65 19.69
C ASN A 439 -2.06 12.82 20.65
N PHE A 440 -1.59 12.52 21.84
CA PHE A 440 -1.34 13.50 22.90
C PHE A 440 0.17 13.59 23.10
N THR A 441 0.71 14.80 23.00
CA THR A 441 2.11 15.06 23.34
C THR A 441 2.14 15.60 24.77
N CYS A 442 2.76 14.84 25.67
CA CYS A 442 2.92 15.15 27.09
C CYS A 442 4.36 15.57 27.34
N THR A 443 4.58 16.83 27.73
CA THR A 443 5.87 17.31 28.21
C THR A 443 5.94 17.09 29.70
N MET A 444 6.88 16.28 30.16
CA MET A 444 7.00 15.90 31.57
C MET A 444 7.64 16.99 32.41
N ASP A 445 7.29 17.01 33.69
CA ASP A 445 7.97 17.85 34.68
C ASP A 445 9.26 17.17 35.15
N GLY A 446 10.36 17.46 34.45
CA GLY A 446 11.68 16.91 34.77
C GLY A 446 12.19 17.32 36.14
N ASP A 447 11.89 18.54 36.61
CA ASP A 447 12.32 19.05 37.92
C ASP A 447 11.73 18.22 39.07
N LYS A 448 10.48 17.81 38.94
CA LYS A 448 9.81 16.98 39.95
C LYS A 448 10.50 15.62 40.07
N PHE A 449 10.70 14.94 38.98
CA PHE A 449 11.32 13.61 38.96
C PHE A 449 12.77 13.64 39.43
N TYR A 450 13.53 14.65 39.02
CA TYR A 450 14.90 14.84 39.46
C TYR A 450 14.99 15.04 40.97
N ASN A 451 14.12 15.87 41.54
CA ASN A 451 14.10 16.13 42.98
C ASN A 451 13.62 14.92 43.80
N ASP A 452 12.67 14.17 43.27
CA ASP A 452 12.14 12.98 43.93
C ASP A 452 13.06 11.75 43.77
N GLY A 453 14.05 11.80 42.88
CA GLY A 453 14.99 10.71 42.60
C GLY A 453 14.34 9.43 42.07
N THR A 454 13.17 9.56 41.48
CA THR A 454 12.30 8.44 41.05
C THR A 454 12.07 8.43 39.54
N TYR A 455 12.82 9.23 38.79
CA TYR A 455 12.63 9.33 37.35
C TYR A 455 13.20 8.12 36.62
N ASP A 456 12.31 7.41 35.92
CA ASP A 456 12.65 6.38 34.96
C ASP A 456 12.05 6.75 33.59
N TYR A 457 12.74 6.41 32.50
CA TYR A 457 12.20 6.58 31.17
C TYR A 457 11.12 5.55 30.88
N HIS A 458 10.00 6.02 30.36
CA HIS A 458 8.88 5.17 30.03
C HIS A 458 9.09 4.51 28.65
N PRO A 459 9.01 3.18 28.54
CA PRO A 459 9.21 2.49 27.28
C PRO A 459 8.02 2.65 26.34
N LEU A 460 8.24 2.40 25.04
CA LEU A 460 7.15 2.26 24.07
C LEU A 460 6.21 1.12 24.48
N GLY A 461 4.92 1.33 24.23
CA GLY A 461 3.87 0.37 24.54
C GLY A 461 3.39 0.42 25.99
N GLU A 462 4.03 1.18 26.88
CA GLU A 462 3.56 1.33 28.26
C GLU A 462 2.17 1.98 28.29
N GLN A 463 1.24 1.37 29.02
CA GLN A 463 -0.09 1.92 29.20
C GLN A 463 -0.06 3.17 30.05
N VAL A 464 -0.78 4.20 29.63
CA VAL A 464 -0.85 5.49 30.30
C VAL A 464 -2.29 5.88 30.59
N LYS A 465 -2.57 6.25 31.84
CA LYS A 465 -3.78 6.98 32.22
C LYS A 465 -3.50 8.48 32.13
N LEU A 466 -3.99 9.12 31.07
CA LEU A 466 -3.94 10.57 30.93
C LEU A 466 -5.02 11.20 31.78
N ILE A 467 -4.68 12.18 32.61
CA ILE A 467 -5.63 12.94 33.44
C ILE A 467 -5.56 14.40 33.03
N ASN A 468 -6.69 14.90 32.50
CA ASN A 468 -6.85 16.28 32.07
C ASN A 468 -8.35 16.59 31.87
N ASP A 469 -8.79 17.81 32.20
CA ASP A 469 -10.19 18.25 32.08
C ASP A 469 -10.73 18.23 30.63
N MET A 470 -9.84 18.08 29.62
CA MET A 470 -10.27 17.94 28.23
C MET A 470 -10.96 16.61 27.92
N PHE A 471 -10.83 15.61 28.79
CA PHE A 471 -11.40 14.28 28.58
C PHE A 471 -12.83 14.18 29.08
N SER A 472 -13.65 13.36 28.42
CA SER A 472 -15.07 13.19 28.79
C SER A 472 -15.32 12.07 29.79
N GLN A 473 -14.39 11.13 29.95
CA GLN A 473 -14.51 10.03 30.91
C GLN A 473 -14.08 10.52 32.29
N VAL A 474 -14.79 10.06 33.31
CA VAL A 474 -14.54 10.41 34.73
C VAL A 474 -14.29 9.15 35.53
N ASP A 475 -13.23 9.11 36.32
CA ASP A 475 -12.89 7.99 37.17
C ASP A 475 -13.68 8.04 38.52
N ALA A 476 -13.41 7.07 39.38
CA ALA A 476 -14.07 6.98 40.70
C ALA A 476 -13.73 8.15 41.63
N GLU A 477 -12.66 8.86 41.40
CA GLU A 477 -12.19 10.02 42.16
C GLU A 477 -12.71 11.35 41.61
N GLY A 478 -13.46 11.30 40.48
CA GLY A 478 -14.01 12.46 39.80
C GLY A 478 -13.04 13.16 38.86
N LYS A 479 -11.89 12.55 38.53
CA LYS A 479 -10.93 13.08 37.61
C LYS A 479 -11.28 12.70 36.18
N HIS A 480 -11.21 13.66 35.27
CA HIS A 480 -11.37 13.43 33.84
C HIS A 480 -10.14 12.69 33.27
N TYR A 481 -10.34 11.57 32.59
CA TYR A 481 -9.25 10.73 32.14
C TYR A 481 -9.46 10.09 30.77
N ARG A 482 -8.36 9.63 30.19
CA ARG A 482 -8.31 8.73 29.03
C ARG A 482 -7.20 7.72 29.23
N ASN A 483 -7.48 6.45 28.97
CA ASN A 483 -6.45 5.41 28.90
C ASN A 483 -5.92 5.32 27.47
N SER A 484 -4.61 5.17 27.32
CA SER A 484 -3.92 4.98 26.05
C SER A 484 -2.53 4.40 26.32
N ARG A 485 -1.62 4.45 25.37
CA ARG A 485 -0.24 3.95 25.52
C ARG A 485 0.78 4.88 24.88
N ILE A 486 2.05 4.72 25.25
CA ILE A 486 3.16 5.45 24.65
C ILE A 486 3.49 4.88 23.29
N ILE A 487 3.45 5.72 22.26
CA ILE A 487 3.78 5.37 20.87
C ILE A 487 4.99 6.15 20.34
N GLY A 488 5.51 7.09 21.12
CA GLY A 488 6.69 7.86 20.76
C GLY A 488 7.28 8.59 21.93
N MET A 489 8.56 8.98 21.80
CA MET A 489 9.29 9.76 22.79
C MET A 489 10.33 10.65 22.13
N ASP A 490 10.50 11.85 22.70
CA ASP A 490 11.61 12.77 22.46
C ASP A 490 12.31 13.03 23.81
N ILE A 491 13.54 12.54 23.94
CA ILE A 491 14.30 12.60 25.18
C ILE A 491 15.52 13.49 24.99
N PRO A 492 15.67 14.60 25.73
CA PRO A 492 16.89 15.39 25.75
C PRO A 492 18.09 14.57 26.21
N LEU A 493 19.24 14.75 25.54
CA LEU A 493 20.50 14.06 25.85
C LEU A 493 21.54 15.01 26.46
N ASP A 494 21.38 16.31 26.28
CA ASP A 494 22.26 17.37 26.77
C ASP A 494 22.10 17.60 28.29
N ILE A 495 20.88 17.69 28.75
CA ILE A 495 20.55 17.82 30.17
C ILE A 495 19.67 16.64 30.57
N PRO A 496 20.16 15.70 31.38
CA PRO A 496 19.35 14.58 31.85
C PRO A 496 18.06 15.07 32.50
N TYR A 497 16.94 14.45 32.09
CA TYR A 497 15.58 14.73 32.61
C TYR A 497 15.02 16.11 32.29
N ASP A 498 15.61 16.86 31.34
CA ASP A 498 15.10 18.16 30.93
C ASP A 498 13.82 18.01 30.09
N HIS A 499 12.70 17.91 30.77
CA HIS A 499 11.35 17.90 30.18
C HIS A 499 11.18 16.93 29.01
N PRO A 500 11.40 15.61 29.21
CA PRO A 500 11.13 14.63 28.17
C PRO A 500 9.69 14.72 27.66
N GLN A 501 9.51 14.42 26.39
CA GLN A 501 8.20 14.43 25.76
C GLN A 501 7.79 13.01 25.36
N TYR A 502 6.56 12.64 25.69
CA TYR A 502 5.99 11.38 25.25
C TYR A 502 4.80 11.63 24.33
N THR A 503 4.76 10.89 23.23
CA THR A 503 3.58 10.82 22.38
C THR A 503 2.74 9.63 22.82
N VAL A 504 1.51 9.92 23.26
CA VAL A 504 0.55 8.93 23.77
C VAL A 504 -0.61 8.82 22.80
N GLY A 505 -0.92 7.63 22.32
CA GLY A 505 -1.96 7.41 21.31
C GLY A 505 -2.26 5.93 21.06
N GLU A 506 -3.26 5.68 20.20
CA GLU A 506 -3.72 4.34 19.90
C GLU A 506 -3.09 3.77 18.61
N LYS A 507 -2.76 4.63 17.65
CA LYS A 507 -2.24 4.23 16.35
C LYS A 507 -0.79 4.68 16.19
N ALA A 508 0.09 3.73 15.89
CA ALA A 508 1.47 4.04 15.50
C ALA A 508 1.50 4.91 14.24
N ALA A 509 2.51 5.75 14.13
CA ALA A 509 2.75 6.47 12.88
C ALA A 509 3.10 5.46 11.78
N THR A 510 2.34 5.49 10.70
CA THR A 510 2.67 4.70 9.51
C THR A 510 3.77 5.40 8.73
N SER A 511 4.66 4.62 8.12
CA SER A 511 5.70 5.15 7.24
C SER A 511 5.14 5.98 6.09
N ARG A 512 6.03 6.70 5.38
CA ARG A 512 5.65 7.53 4.22
C ARG A 512 4.92 6.73 3.12
N LEU A 513 5.17 5.43 3.03
CA LEU A 513 4.48 4.52 2.12
C LEU A 513 3.03 4.27 2.57
N GLY A 514 2.80 3.96 3.85
CA GLY A 514 1.46 3.84 4.42
C GLY A 514 0.65 5.15 4.32
N LYS A 515 1.30 6.32 4.46
CA LYS A 515 0.65 7.63 4.21
C LYS A 515 0.30 7.86 2.73
N LEU A 516 1.02 7.24 1.79
CA LEU A 516 0.70 7.25 0.36
C LEU A 516 -0.43 6.26 0.05
N GLU A 517 -0.45 5.11 0.69
CA GLU A 517 -1.53 4.12 0.62
C GLU A 517 -2.82 4.65 1.24
N ASP A 518 -2.79 5.22 2.44
CA ASP A 518 -3.92 5.96 3.05
C ASP A 518 -4.44 7.09 2.13
N LYS A 519 -3.56 7.71 1.34
CA LYS A 519 -3.92 8.74 0.37
C LYS A 519 -4.51 8.17 -0.90
N VAL A 520 -4.04 7.00 -1.34
CA VAL A 520 -4.60 6.25 -2.46
C VAL A 520 -5.95 5.67 -2.05
N ASP A 521 -6.09 5.12 -0.84
CA ASP A 521 -7.35 4.60 -0.31
C ASP A 521 -8.38 5.72 -0.08
N SER A 522 -7.95 6.88 0.42
CA SER A 522 -8.83 8.05 0.54
C SER A 522 -9.27 8.61 -0.82
N ILE A 523 -8.48 8.42 -1.87
CA ILE A 523 -8.83 8.75 -3.25
C ILE A 523 -9.78 7.68 -3.82
N THR A 524 -9.61 6.41 -3.46
CA THR A 524 -10.52 5.32 -3.83
C THR A 524 -11.89 5.49 -3.17
N VAL A 525 -11.94 5.89 -1.90
CA VAL A 525 -13.18 6.24 -1.18
C VAL A 525 -13.92 7.42 -1.82
N ASN A 526 -13.23 8.33 -2.50
CA ASN A 526 -13.85 9.44 -3.23
C ASN A 526 -14.18 9.13 -4.70
N GLY A 527 -14.20 7.86 -5.11
CA GLY A 527 -14.69 7.43 -6.42
C GLY A 527 -13.75 7.62 -7.59
N ILE A 528 -12.45 7.84 -7.34
CA ILE A 528 -11.42 7.84 -8.36
C ILE A 528 -10.63 6.53 -8.22
N GLN A 529 -11.04 5.48 -8.92
CA GLN A 529 -10.18 4.32 -9.12
C GLN A 529 -8.97 4.73 -9.97
N ILE A 530 -7.86 5.06 -9.30
CA ILE A 530 -6.57 5.01 -9.94
C ILE A 530 -6.12 3.55 -9.90
N GLY A 531 -6.40 2.84 -10.99
CA GLY A 531 -5.95 1.49 -11.17
C GLY A 531 -4.44 1.40 -10.96
N GLY A 532 -4.02 0.85 -9.84
CA GLY A 532 -2.66 0.36 -9.60
C GLY A 532 -2.36 -0.69 -10.65
N GLY A 533 -1.20 -0.53 -11.29
CA GLY A 533 -0.75 -1.13 -12.52
C GLY A 533 -0.98 -2.62 -12.71
N GLY A 534 -1.31 -2.98 -13.94
CA GLY A 534 -0.95 -4.22 -14.57
C GLY A 534 -1.99 -5.30 -14.57
N GLY A 535 -3.02 -5.12 -15.37
CA GLY A 535 -3.81 -6.21 -15.88
C GLY A 535 -4.32 -5.85 -17.26
N VAL A 536 -3.59 -6.27 -18.28
CA VAL A 536 -4.10 -6.31 -19.66
C VAL A 536 -5.05 -7.50 -19.75
N GLY A 537 -6.34 -7.27 -19.56
CA GLY A 537 -7.39 -8.22 -19.85
C GLY A 537 -8.57 -7.44 -20.40
N GLY A 538 -8.81 -7.54 -21.70
CA GLY A 538 -9.97 -6.94 -22.33
C GLY A 538 -11.26 -7.55 -21.78
N GLY A 539 -12.23 -6.72 -21.47
CA GLY A 539 -13.56 -7.14 -21.12
C GLY A 539 -14.28 -6.04 -20.36
N GLY A 540 -15.09 -5.26 -21.04
CA GLY A 540 -15.87 -4.19 -20.46
C GLY A 540 -16.77 -4.70 -19.34
N GLY A 541 -16.64 -4.10 -18.18
CA GLY A 541 -17.62 -4.14 -17.11
C GLY A 541 -18.07 -2.72 -16.81
N VAL A 542 -19.26 -2.38 -17.16
CA VAL A 542 -19.88 -1.11 -16.80
C VAL A 542 -20.45 -1.27 -15.41
N GLY A 543 -19.72 -0.87 -14.39
CA GLY A 543 -20.23 -0.69 -13.03
C GLY A 543 -20.59 0.77 -12.83
N GLY A 544 -21.84 1.04 -12.46
CA GLY A 544 -22.34 2.38 -12.24
C GLY A 544 -21.79 3.06 -10.98
N GLY A 545 -20.89 3.90 -11.18
CA GLY A 545 -20.37 5.02 -10.40
C GLY A 545 -19.55 5.81 -11.39
N ALA A 546 -19.50 7.13 -11.34
CA ALA A 546 -18.81 7.97 -12.31
C ALA A 546 -17.29 7.68 -12.35
N GLY A 547 -16.94 6.45 -12.69
CA GLY A 547 -15.58 5.98 -12.90
C GLY A 547 -15.10 6.45 -14.25
N VAL A 548 -13.94 7.09 -14.30
CA VAL A 548 -13.27 7.46 -15.52
C VAL A 548 -12.82 6.18 -16.22
N TYR A 549 -13.38 5.89 -17.40
CA TYR A 549 -12.95 4.78 -18.22
C TYR A 549 -11.59 5.04 -18.84
N VAL A 550 -10.65 4.15 -18.64
CA VAL A 550 -9.30 4.27 -19.20
C VAL A 550 -9.22 3.52 -20.52
N ILE A 551 -9.12 4.25 -21.61
CA ILE A 551 -9.00 3.68 -22.96
C ILE A 551 -7.60 3.05 -23.13
N GLY A 552 -7.54 1.74 -23.26
CA GLY A 552 -6.31 0.97 -23.45
C GLY A 552 -5.73 1.10 -24.86
N VAL A 553 -4.53 0.55 -25.10
CA VAL A 553 -3.80 0.66 -26.38
C VAL A 553 -4.57 0.08 -27.55
N ASN A 554 -5.29 -1.02 -27.34
CA ASN A 554 -6.04 -1.73 -28.39
C ASN A 554 -7.56 -1.52 -28.27
N ASP A 555 -8.00 -0.57 -27.47
CA ASP A 555 -9.40 -0.30 -27.24
C ASP A 555 -9.94 0.62 -28.34
N THR A 556 -11.04 0.25 -28.95
CA THR A 556 -11.74 1.02 -30.00
C THR A 556 -12.89 1.87 -29.46
N THR A 557 -13.05 1.91 -28.14
CA THR A 557 -14.09 2.71 -27.50
C THR A 557 -13.95 4.18 -27.87
N PRO A 558 -15.02 4.87 -28.31
CA PRO A 558 -14.97 6.29 -28.62
C PRO A 558 -14.63 7.14 -27.41
N GLU A 559 -13.94 8.24 -27.65
CA GLU A 559 -13.65 9.25 -26.61
C GLU A 559 -14.94 9.91 -26.14
N THR A 560 -15.07 10.05 -24.81
CA THR A 560 -16.15 10.80 -24.17
C THR A 560 -15.58 11.59 -22.99
N ASP A 561 -16.33 12.52 -22.42
CA ASP A 561 -15.91 13.31 -21.26
C ASP A 561 -15.65 12.44 -20.01
N SER A 562 -16.14 11.19 -20.00
CA SER A 562 -15.93 10.23 -18.92
C SER A 562 -14.81 9.21 -19.19
N ASN A 563 -14.13 9.29 -20.34
CA ASN A 563 -13.04 8.38 -20.72
C ASN A 563 -11.70 9.10 -20.72
N VAL A 564 -10.63 8.42 -20.31
CA VAL A 564 -9.24 8.90 -20.42
C VAL A 564 -8.36 7.86 -21.08
N TYR A 565 -7.33 8.31 -21.77
CA TYR A 565 -6.34 7.41 -22.34
C TYR A 565 -5.42 6.85 -21.27
N SER A 566 -5.09 5.57 -21.36
CA SER A 566 -4.02 5.00 -20.52
C SER A 566 -2.68 5.69 -20.80
N ALA A 567 -1.80 5.73 -19.81
CA ALA A 567 -0.47 6.32 -19.96
C ALA A 567 0.35 5.67 -21.10
N ARG A 568 0.10 4.38 -21.36
CA ARG A 568 0.73 3.66 -22.47
C ARG A 568 0.16 4.12 -23.81
N ARG A 569 -1.15 4.32 -23.94
CA ARG A 569 -1.77 4.84 -25.15
C ARG A 569 -1.35 6.29 -25.41
N VAL A 570 -1.32 7.15 -24.40
CA VAL A 570 -0.79 8.51 -24.52
C VAL A 570 0.65 8.51 -25.04
N ARG A 571 1.49 7.59 -24.57
CA ARG A 571 2.89 7.46 -25.02
C ARG A 571 3.00 6.96 -26.45
N ASN A 572 2.09 6.06 -26.87
CA ASN A 572 2.15 5.46 -28.19
C ASN A 572 1.46 6.30 -29.27
N ASP A 573 0.37 6.99 -28.91
CA ASP A 573 -0.53 7.63 -29.87
C ASP A 573 -0.34 9.15 -29.94
N PHE A 574 0.31 9.76 -28.93
CA PHE A 574 0.50 11.21 -28.85
C PHE A 574 1.98 11.57 -28.79
N LEU A 575 2.33 12.65 -29.47
CA LEU A 575 3.69 13.18 -29.45
C LEU A 575 4.07 13.75 -28.09
N SER A 576 5.31 13.55 -27.69
CA SER A 576 5.85 14.05 -26.42
C SER A 576 5.97 15.59 -26.44
N LYS A 577 5.61 16.23 -25.32
CA LYS A 577 5.81 17.67 -25.14
C LYS A 577 7.22 18.05 -24.66
N VAL A 578 8.00 17.08 -24.19
CA VAL A 578 9.31 17.32 -23.53
C VAL A 578 10.47 16.52 -24.10
N LYS A 579 10.23 15.65 -25.07
CA LYS A 579 11.26 14.85 -25.76
C LYS A 579 11.04 14.91 -27.26
N GLU A 580 12.11 14.76 -28.01
CA GLU A 580 11.99 14.56 -29.45
C GLU A 580 11.14 13.34 -29.75
N ASP A 581 10.20 13.49 -30.66
CA ASP A 581 9.27 12.46 -31.06
C ASP A 581 8.94 12.55 -32.55
N THR A 582 8.60 11.43 -33.16
CA THR A 582 8.33 11.35 -34.57
C THR A 582 6.97 10.79 -34.87
N ALA A 583 6.14 11.52 -35.58
CA ALA A 583 4.86 11.02 -36.05
C ALA A 583 5.03 10.02 -37.19
N GLN A 584 4.46 8.84 -37.04
CA GLN A 584 4.47 7.77 -38.02
C GLN A 584 3.52 8.03 -39.22
N LYS A 585 2.55 8.95 -39.03
CA LYS A 585 1.57 9.34 -40.06
C LYS A 585 1.41 10.86 -40.08
N ALA A 586 0.84 11.38 -41.15
CA ALA A 586 0.56 12.81 -41.28
C ALA A 586 -0.34 13.30 -40.13
N ILE A 587 0.02 14.43 -39.53
CA ILE A 587 -0.75 15.11 -38.49
C ILE A 587 -1.42 16.34 -39.10
N THR A 588 -2.71 16.47 -38.94
CA THR A 588 -3.48 17.62 -39.39
C THR A 588 -3.79 18.55 -38.18
N PHE A 589 -3.33 19.78 -38.25
CA PHE A 589 -3.64 20.82 -37.29
C PHE A 589 -4.71 21.73 -37.85
N LYS A 590 -5.97 21.66 -37.34
CA LYS A 590 -7.10 22.44 -37.84
C LYS A 590 -6.98 23.94 -37.62
N GLU A 591 -6.26 24.33 -36.55
CA GLU A 591 -6.10 25.72 -36.14
C GLU A 591 -4.66 26.24 -36.32
N GLY A 592 -3.83 25.49 -37.04
CA GLY A 592 -2.43 25.79 -37.27
C GLY A 592 -1.47 25.22 -36.24
N LEU A 593 -0.18 25.27 -36.53
CA LEU A 593 0.93 24.78 -35.70
C LEU A 593 1.78 25.97 -35.26
N LYS A 594 1.94 26.16 -33.94
CA LYS A 594 2.86 27.14 -33.34
C LYS A 594 4.17 26.44 -32.97
N VAL A 595 5.29 26.96 -33.43
CA VAL A 595 6.62 26.40 -33.18
C VAL A 595 7.50 27.46 -32.52
N GLY A 596 7.95 27.20 -31.29
CA GLY A 596 8.82 28.11 -30.56
C GLY A 596 8.09 29.35 -30.01
N ASP A 597 8.75 30.50 -30.00
CA ASP A 597 8.26 31.75 -29.47
C ASP A 597 7.08 32.36 -30.23
N VAL A 598 6.40 33.30 -29.60
CA VAL A 598 5.21 33.97 -30.14
C VAL A 598 5.49 34.52 -31.54
N GLY A 599 4.66 34.12 -32.49
CA GLY A 599 4.72 34.63 -33.89
C GLY A 599 5.35 33.71 -34.91
N LYS A 600 5.80 32.50 -34.51
CA LYS A 600 6.31 31.48 -35.46
C LYS A 600 5.32 30.31 -35.51
N GLY A 601 5.15 29.70 -36.67
CA GLY A 601 4.28 28.56 -36.86
C GLY A 601 3.58 28.60 -38.24
N ILE A 602 2.60 27.71 -38.38
CA ILE A 602 1.70 27.64 -39.56
C ILE A 602 0.31 27.91 -39.05
N ASP A 603 -0.40 28.88 -39.62
CA ASP A 603 -1.77 29.19 -39.24
C ASP A 603 -2.79 28.18 -39.82
N GLY A 604 -4.06 28.31 -39.43
CA GLY A 604 -5.14 27.43 -39.88
C GLY A 604 -5.49 27.62 -41.38
N LYS A 605 -4.90 28.60 -42.06
CA LYS A 605 -5.05 28.86 -43.51
C LYS A 605 -3.85 28.34 -44.31
N GLY A 606 -2.81 27.86 -43.62
CA GLY A 606 -1.60 27.36 -44.23
C GLY A 606 -0.47 28.40 -44.39
N ASP A 607 -0.68 29.64 -43.87
CA ASP A 607 0.37 30.65 -43.93
C ASP A 607 1.44 30.37 -42.85
N ALA A 608 2.69 30.26 -43.26
CA ALA A 608 3.81 29.90 -42.37
C ALA A 608 4.68 31.11 -42.06
N VAL A 609 4.89 31.37 -40.74
CA VAL A 609 5.92 32.29 -40.24
C VAL A 609 6.99 31.44 -39.58
N LEU A 610 8.09 31.23 -40.28
CA LEU A 610 9.18 30.37 -39.82
C LEU A 610 10.45 31.23 -39.65
N GLY A 611 11.37 30.74 -38.81
CA GLY A 611 12.71 31.33 -38.71
C GLY A 611 13.55 30.91 -39.89
N ASP A 612 14.71 30.34 -39.63
CA ASP A 612 15.54 29.77 -40.71
C ASP A 612 14.92 28.45 -41.21
N VAL A 613 14.68 28.37 -42.50
CA VAL A 613 14.15 27.17 -43.16
C VAL A 613 15.26 26.56 -44.01
N VAL A 614 15.65 25.33 -43.71
CA VAL A 614 16.52 24.53 -44.52
C VAL A 614 15.65 23.62 -45.39
N VAL A 615 15.64 23.87 -46.70
CA VAL A 615 14.87 23.08 -47.67
C VAL A 615 15.81 22.13 -48.37
N ASP A 616 15.70 20.83 -48.07
CA ASP A 616 16.48 19.78 -48.71
C ASP A 616 15.91 19.43 -50.10
N ARG A 617 14.60 19.48 -50.27
CA ARG A 617 13.92 19.23 -51.53
C ARG A 617 12.56 19.93 -51.57
N VAL A 618 12.31 20.68 -52.64
CA VAL A 618 10.97 21.16 -53.00
C VAL A 618 10.35 20.20 -53.99
N HIS A 619 9.24 19.57 -53.63
CA HIS A 619 8.53 18.66 -54.54
C HIS A 619 7.26 19.36 -54.99
N ASP A 620 7.20 19.61 -56.28
CA ASP A 620 5.98 20.04 -56.97
C ASP A 620 5.10 18.82 -57.25
N VAL A 621 3.87 18.85 -56.77
CA VAL A 621 2.91 17.74 -56.87
C VAL A 621 2.07 17.83 -58.15
N ASP A 622 1.99 19.03 -58.77
CA ASP A 622 1.27 19.26 -60.02
C ASP A 622 2.13 19.91 -61.10
N SER A 623 2.32 19.21 -62.16
CA SER A 623 3.21 19.50 -63.25
C SER A 623 2.75 20.62 -64.22
N THR A 624 2.06 21.64 -63.73
CA THR A 624 1.75 22.82 -64.57
C THR A 624 2.76 23.93 -64.35
N PRO A 625 3.30 24.54 -65.44
CA PRO A 625 4.39 25.51 -65.37
C PRO A 625 4.10 26.81 -64.64
N ALA A 626 2.92 26.97 -64.06
CA ALA A 626 2.47 28.19 -63.43
C ALA A 626 2.73 28.25 -61.91
N ASP A 627 3.00 27.11 -61.26
CA ASP A 627 3.19 27.05 -59.80
C ASP A 627 4.66 26.79 -59.47
N ARG A 628 5.44 27.82 -59.52
CA ARG A 628 6.89 27.75 -59.24
C ARG A 628 7.19 28.36 -57.90
N VAL A 629 7.77 27.59 -57.01
CA VAL A 629 8.33 28.09 -55.74
C VAL A 629 9.75 28.59 -56.03
N VAL A 630 10.02 29.88 -55.88
CA VAL A 630 11.35 30.44 -55.97
C VAL A 630 11.82 30.85 -54.58
N VAL A 631 12.90 30.21 -54.12
CA VAL A 631 13.57 30.57 -52.86
C VAL A 631 14.65 31.59 -53.19
N GLY A 632 14.45 32.85 -52.89
CA GLY A 632 15.41 33.94 -53.06
C GLY A 632 15.97 34.42 -51.73
N ALA A 633 17.04 35.23 -51.78
CA ALA A 633 17.67 35.81 -50.60
C ALA A 633 16.76 36.76 -49.79
N GLN A 634 15.54 37.03 -50.26
CA GLN A 634 14.55 37.94 -49.66
C GLN A 634 13.21 37.27 -49.28
N GLY A 635 13.09 35.95 -49.42
CA GLY A 635 11.86 35.20 -49.09
C GLY A 635 11.46 34.17 -50.17
N PHE A 636 10.25 33.61 -49.98
CA PHE A 636 9.61 32.69 -50.94
C PHE A 636 8.65 33.50 -51.84
N ASP A 637 8.82 33.42 -53.14
CA ASP A 637 7.84 33.94 -54.10
C ASP A 637 7.14 32.75 -54.78
N LEU A 638 5.81 32.74 -54.71
CA LEU A 638 4.95 31.79 -55.43
C LEU A 638 4.55 32.44 -56.77
N TYR A 639 4.90 31.79 -57.89
CA TYR A 639 4.50 32.18 -59.23
C TYR A 639 3.53 31.17 -59.81
#